data_e640daee673738f0c5095600bc4fc62f
#
_entry.id   e640daee673738f0c5095600bc4fc62f
#
_cell.length_a   1.000
_cell.length_b   1.000
_cell.length_c   1.000
_cell.angle_alpha   90.00
_cell.angle_beta   90.00
_cell.angle_gamma   90.00
#
_symmetry.space_group_name_H-M   'P 1'
#
loop_
_entity.id
_entity.type
_entity.pdbx_description
1 polymer ?
#
loop_
_entity_poly.entity_id
_entity_poly.type
_entity_poly.pdbx_seq_one_letter_code
_entity_poly.pdbx_strand_id
1 'polypeptide(L)'
;MLQFGIVWLALPLLAQSNSGELRLRVTDPHGLGLRATITLSGDAAQLHRSLVTDNSGLLAARTLPFGLYHLVVESEGFSPFTGLIEIRSALPTEYVVKLSIAAASTAVNVTSEATLLDPERSGAANHLDEQAISNRPASLPGRSMVDLINSQPGWLYEGSAVLHPRGSEYQTQFVVDGIPLTDNRSPSFGPEVEADDVDSLTIYTAGIPAEYGRKMGGVVEVNTLRDEQPGLHGEAALSGGSFDTAAAFAQAQYGWGHNTLGASAAGNMTAHYLNPVVPENYTNRGTTGDFSLTFSRDFTPKDRLLLSVRHQLSRHELPNEQIQQFPQLQNPAPPPDTPPQLETADNFETMGIVSYQHIFSPNVLANLRGMVRSNSDDLNSNASAWPIRAFLHNNFTEGYFNGSISQHHGSQEWKAGVESDAMSLHENFSDVITVNPNDPNNPFDPATPTTFGFTGNRPDLEQSAFVEDLIHPGKWTMNAGLRWDHYQLLVNQNAVSPRFSVARYFPSAGLIVHASYDRVFQTPSAENILLASSAQVQSLNPEVLRLPVEPSHGNYFELGATKGFLNQFRLDVNYFRRYVNNYADDDQILSTAVSFPIAFRKAIIYGAEGKIEVPHWKRFSGFLSYSYMVGNAWFPVTGGLFLGDDVIGATSQLRGHFPDSQDQRNTARLHVRYQVTSRLWIAPSVEYGSGLPFRFAGTPRQALVEYGQAVVDRIDLGKGRVKPMLSVDVSAGVTLHEKEKRCLRLQGDVENLNNRLNVIDFGGLFSGNAIGPPRSYFLRLAATF
;
A
#
# COMPACT_ATOMS: atom_id res chain seq x y z
N MET A 1 33.93 -18.67 -20.97
CA MET A 1 33.93 -19.88 -20.13
C MET A 1 34.37 -19.46 -18.74
N LEU A 2 33.43 -19.18 -17.85
CA LEU A 2 33.69 -19.02 -16.42
C LEU A 2 32.90 -20.13 -15.72
N GLN A 3 33.65 -21.05 -15.08
CA GLN A 3 33.08 -22.11 -14.25
C GLN A 3 32.55 -21.50 -12.95
N PHE A 4 31.24 -21.51 -12.75
CA PHE A 4 30.62 -21.30 -11.47
C PHE A 4 30.77 -22.56 -10.62
N GLY A 5 31.65 -22.50 -9.66
CA GLY A 5 31.73 -23.48 -8.59
C GLY A 5 30.62 -23.24 -7.57
N ILE A 6 29.48 -23.91 -7.69
CA ILE A 6 28.42 -23.93 -6.70
C ILE A 6 28.88 -24.81 -5.55
N VAL A 7 29.28 -24.16 -4.44
CA VAL A 7 29.48 -24.87 -3.16
C VAL A 7 28.10 -25.08 -2.53
N TRP A 8 27.58 -26.29 -2.61
CA TRP A 8 26.40 -26.74 -1.89
C TRP A 8 26.69 -26.83 -0.38
N LEU A 9 26.51 -25.72 0.36
CA LEU A 9 26.29 -25.80 1.78
C LEU A 9 24.78 -26.07 1.99
N ALA A 10 24.46 -27.35 2.24
CA ALA A 10 23.11 -27.75 2.64
C ALA A 10 22.83 -27.27 4.09
N LEU A 11 22.51 -25.99 4.25
CA LEU A 11 21.84 -25.48 5.43
C LEU A 11 20.34 -25.70 5.25
N PRO A 12 19.59 -26.16 6.26
CA PRO A 12 18.14 -26.23 6.18
C PRO A 12 17.57 -24.81 6.07
N LEU A 13 16.87 -24.51 4.98
CA LEU A 13 16.21 -23.23 4.70
C LEU A 13 14.81 -23.26 5.28
N LEU A 14 14.42 -22.20 6.00
CA LEU A 14 13.25 -22.19 6.89
C LEU A 14 12.44 -20.87 6.85
N ALA A 15 11.08 -20.85 6.61
CA ALA A 15 10.26 -19.61 6.60
C ALA A 15 8.77 -19.64 6.84
N GLN A 16 8.22 -18.45 7.12
CA GLN A 16 6.80 -18.24 7.42
C GLN A 16 6.19 -17.01 6.74
N SER A 17 4.83 -17.05 6.52
CA SER A 17 3.96 -15.88 6.36
C SER A 17 3.44 -15.44 7.75
N ASN A 18 2.96 -14.18 7.89
CA ASN A 18 2.35 -13.68 9.12
C ASN A 18 0.85 -14.05 9.25
N SER A 19 0.42 -15.05 8.53
CA SER A 19 -0.91 -15.62 8.58
C SER A 19 -0.82 -17.14 8.75
N GLY A 20 -1.79 -17.70 9.44
CA GLY A 20 -1.88 -19.13 9.69
C GLY A 20 -3.00 -19.82 8.92
N GLU A 21 -3.12 -21.11 9.15
CA GLU A 21 -4.17 -21.96 8.60
C GLU A 21 -4.87 -22.71 9.75
N LEU A 22 -6.21 -22.70 9.74
CA LEU A 22 -7.01 -23.58 10.59
C LEU A 22 -7.49 -24.78 9.78
N ARG A 23 -7.13 -25.98 10.22
CA ARG A 23 -7.68 -27.25 9.73
C ARG A 23 -8.70 -27.78 10.71
N LEU A 24 -9.96 -27.64 10.37
CA LEU A 24 -11.08 -28.05 11.22
C LEU A 24 -11.65 -29.38 10.73
N ARG A 25 -11.92 -30.28 11.68
CA ARG A 25 -12.70 -31.48 11.44
C ARG A 25 -13.92 -31.47 12.31
N VAL A 26 -15.12 -31.49 11.71
CA VAL A 26 -16.40 -31.54 12.40
C VAL A 26 -16.97 -32.96 12.31
N THR A 27 -17.33 -33.55 13.45
CA THR A 27 -17.86 -34.92 13.54
C THR A 27 -19.11 -35.00 14.41
N ASP A 28 -19.90 -36.02 14.15
CA ASP A 28 -20.99 -36.46 15.04
C ASP A 28 -20.46 -37.14 16.28
N PRO A 29 -21.34 -37.57 17.25
CA PRO A 29 -20.93 -38.30 18.43
C PRO A 29 -20.26 -39.66 18.16
N HIS A 30 -20.42 -40.21 16.97
CA HIS A 30 -19.85 -41.50 16.54
C HIS A 30 -18.55 -41.32 15.73
N GLY A 31 -18.13 -40.08 15.45
CA GLY A 31 -16.92 -39.76 14.68
C GLY A 31 -17.10 -39.69 13.19
N LEU A 32 -18.33 -39.74 12.68
CA LEU A 32 -18.63 -39.48 11.25
C LEU A 32 -18.55 -38.00 10.96
N GLY A 33 -17.93 -37.65 9.79
CA GLY A 33 -17.83 -36.26 9.32
C GLY A 33 -19.19 -35.63 9.07
N LEU A 34 -19.35 -34.38 9.44
CA LEU A 34 -20.57 -33.60 9.26
C LEU A 34 -20.34 -32.38 8.41
N ARG A 35 -21.26 -32.17 7.47
CA ARG A 35 -21.35 -30.87 6.79
C ARG A 35 -21.91 -29.84 7.78
N ALA A 36 -21.13 -28.81 8.08
CA ALA A 36 -21.46 -27.81 9.08
C ALA A 36 -21.11 -26.41 8.57
N THR A 37 -21.87 -25.41 8.99
CA THR A 37 -21.53 -23.99 8.80
C THR A 37 -20.58 -23.56 9.91
N ILE A 38 -19.49 -22.92 9.55
CA ILE A 38 -18.43 -22.47 10.41
C ILE A 38 -18.39 -20.94 10.36
N THR A 39 -18.55 -20.29 11.49
CA THR A 39 -18.32 -18.85 11.62
C THR A 39 -17.04 -18.62 12.43
N LEU A 40 -16.07 -17.95 11.82
CA LEU A 40 -14.85 -17.47 12.45
C LEU A 40 -14.93 -15.95 12.58
N SER A 41 -14.78 -15.42 13.78
CA SER A 41 -14.74 -13.97 14.00
C SER A 41 -13.65 -13.59 15.00
N GLY A 42 -12.89 -12.52 14.66
CA GLY A 42 -11.85 -11.96 15.51
C GLY A 42 -11.86 -10.44 15.42
N ASP A 43 -12.29 -9.75 16.48
CA ASP A 43 -12.44 -8.31 16.48
C ASP A 43 -11.09 -7.58 16.34
N ALA A 44 -10.01 -8.11 16.96
CA ALA A 44 -8.68 -7.54 16.85
C ALA A 44 -8.09 -7.68 15.45
N ALA A 45 -8.40 -8.79 14.77
CA ALA A 45 -8.01 -9.07 13.40
C ALA A 45 -8.98 -8.47 12.38
N GLN A 46 -10.07 -7.83 12.81
CA GLN A 46 -11.18 -7.36 11.96
C GLN A 46 -11.63 -8.40 10.94
N LEU A 47 -11.68 -9.69 11.36
CA LEU A 47 -12.01 -10.80 10.48
C LEU A 47 -13.34 -11.41 10.86
N HIS A 48 -14.20 -11.56 9.84
CA HIS A 48 -15.46 -12.27 9.94
C HIS A 48 -15.68 -13.14 8.70
N ARG A 49 -15.52 -14.48 8.85
CA ARG A 49 -15.70 -15.43 7.75
C ARG A 49 -16.77 -16.46 8.06
N SER A 50 -17.62 -16.74 7.08
CA SER A 50 -18.57 -17.85 7.11
C SER A 50 -18.18 -18.89 6.07
N LEU A 51 -17.84 -20.09 6.53
CA LEU A 51 -17.31 -21.18 5.72
C LEU A 51 -18.17 -22.44 5.90
N VAL A 52 -18.03 -23.44 5.03
CA VAL A 52 -18.77 -24.69 5.14
C VAL A 52 -17.81 -25.87 4.99
N THR A 53 -17.90 -26.85 5.90
CA THR A 53 -17.13 -28.08 5.78
C THR A 53 -17.56 -28.90 4.56
N ASP A 54 -16.67 -29.72 4.04
CA ASP A 54 -17.02 -30.72 3.04
C ASP A 54 -17.91 -31.84 3.60
N ASN A 55 -18.31 -32.80 2.77
CA ASN A 55 -19.15 -33.93 3.19
C ASN A 55 -18.42 -34.89 4.16
N SER A 56 -17.10 -34.83 4.29
CA SER A 56 -16.30 -35.58 5.24
C SER A 56 -16.05 -34.82 6.54
N GLY A 57 -16.63 -33.62 6.67
CA GLY A 57 -16.50 -32.74 7.84
C GLY A 57 -15.19 -31.98 7.90
N LEU A 58 -14.45 -31.88 6.81
CA LEU A 58 -13.17 -31.21 6.74
C LEU A 58 -13.31 -29.78 6.19
N LEU A 59 -12.53 -28.86 6.76
CA LEU A 59 -12.38 -27.47 6.30
C LEU A 59 -10.94 -27.02 6.52
N ALA A 60 -10.38 -26.31 5.55
CA ALA A 60 -9.16 -25.53 5.72
C ALA A 60 -9.48 -24.03 5.55
N ALA A 61 -9.36 -23.26 6.64
CA ALA A 61 -9.45 -21.81 6.59
C ALA A 61 -8.02 -21.24 6.56
N ARG A 62 -7.66 -20.55 5.47
CA ARG A 62 -6.30 -20.09 5.16
C ARG A 62 -6.17 -18.60 5.31
N THR A 63 -4.93 -18.10 5.27
CA THR A 63 -4.63 -16.66 5.37
C THR A 63 -5.28 -15.97 6.56
N LEU A 64 -5.38 -16.70 7.70
CA LEU A 64 -5.89 -16.15 8.93
C LEU A 64 -4.79 -15.34 9.62
N PRO A 65 -4.97 -14.02 9.84
CA PRO A 65 -4.04 -13.25 10.66
C PRO A 65 -3.79 -13.92 12.01
N PHE A 66 -2.61 -13.73 12.58
CA PHE A 66 -2.38 -14.25 13.93
C PHE A 66 -3.30 -13.55 14.92
N GLY A 67 -3.82 -14.28 15.89
CA GLY A 67 -4.74 -13.75 16.88
C GLY A 67 -5.72 -14.76 17.43
N LEU A 68 -6.68 -14.27 18.22
CA LEU A 68 -7.76 -15.04 18.85
C LEU A 68 -9.05 -14.93 18.05
N TYR A 69 -9.68 -16.06 17.81
CA TYR A 69 -10.92 -16.17 17.05
C TYR A 69 -12.03 -16.88 17.84
N HIS A 70 -13.24 -16.34 17.75
CA HIS A 70 -14.44 -17.09 18.08
C HIS A 70 -14.77 -18.05 16.95
N LEU A 71 -14.90 -19.33 17.28
CA LEU A 71 -15.35 -20.37 16.38
C LEU A 71 -16.78 -20.77 16.77
N VAL A 72 -17.72 -20.61 15.84
CA VAL A 72 -19.08 -21.16 15.96
C VAL A 72 -19.26 -22.21 14.88
N VAL A 73 -19.76 -23.40 15.28
CA VAL A 73 -20.00 -24.53 14.37
C VAL A 73 -21.45 -24.94 14.50
N GLU A 74 -22.19 -24.89 13.38
CA GLU A 74 -23.61 -25.21 13.32
C GLU A 74 -23.89 -26.28 12.25
N SER A 75 -24.68 -27.29 12.62
CA SER A 75 -25.17 -28.31 11.67
C SER A 75 -26.60 -28.69 12.04
N GLU A 76 -27.44 -28.94 11.05
CA GLU A 76 -28.84 -29.30 11.23
C GLU A 76 -28.96 -30.58 12.07
N GLY A 77 -29.79 -30.54 13.10
CA GLY A 77 -30.02 -31.66 14.02
C GLY A 77 -28.99 -31.77 15.16
N PHE A 78 -28.01 -30.86 15.24
CA PHE A 78 -26.98 -30.86 16.30
C PHE A 78 -27.02 -29.56 17.12
N SER A 79 -26.55 -29.65 18.37
CA SER A 79 -26.33 -28.45 19.19
C SER A 79 -25.17 -27.65 18.67
N PRO A 80 -25.28 -26.30 18.58
CA PRO A 80 -24.18 -25.44 18.16
C PRO A 80 -22.98 -25.62 19.10
N PHE A 81 -21.78 -25.66 18.53
CA PHE A 81 -20.54 -25.57 19.29
C PHE A 81 -20.02 -24.14 19.24
N THR A 82 -19.50 -23.66 20.34
CA THR A 82 -18.80 -22.35 20.38
C THR A 82 -17.52 -22.48 21.18
N GLY A 83 -16.41 -21.94 20.67
CA GLY A 83 -15.11 -22.02 21.32
C GLY A 83 -14.22 -20.85 20.89
N LEU A 84 -13.06 -20.73 21.56
CA LEU A 84 -11.99 -19.84 21.20
C LEU A 84 -10.86 -20.65 20.55
N ILE A 85 -10.35 -20.16 19.42
CA ILE A 85 -9.19 -20.72 18.74
C ILE A 85 -8.13 -19.64 18.61
N GLU A 86 -6.89 -20.01 18.85
CA GLU A 86 -5.74 -19.15 18.69
C GLU A 86 -4.94 -19.58 17.46
N ILE A 87 -4.69 -18.65 16.55
CA ILE A 87 -3.81 -18.80 15.40
C ILE A 87 -2.57 -17.97 15.69
N ARG A 88 -1.44 -18.61 15.95
CA ARG A 88 -0.19 -17.94 16.35
C ARG A 88 1.01 -18.31 15.48
N SER A 89 0.81 -19.22 14.53
CA SER A 89 1.85 -19.74 13.65
C SER A 89 1.33 -19.93 12.24
N ALA A 90 2.18 -19.84 11.22
CA ALA A 90 1.80 -20.22 9.86
C ALA A 90 1.71 -21.76 9.69
N LEU A 91 2.16 -22.52 10.67
CA LEU A 91 1.87 -23.94 10.74
C LEU A 91 0.36 -24.16 10.92
N PRO A 92 -0.23 -25.13 10.20
CA PRO A 92 -1.65 -25.41 10.33
C PRO A 92 -2.04 -25.77 11.78
N THR A 93 -3.00 -25.03 12.32
CA THR A 93 -3.64 -25.36 13.59
C THR A 93 -4.72 -26.40 13.34
N GLU A 94 -4.53 -27.63 13.81
CA GLU A 94 -5.52 -28.71 13.69
C GLU A 94 -6.50 -28.66 14.86
N TYR A 95 -7.80 -28.64 14.57
CA TYR A 95 -8.84 -28.62 15.58
C TYR A 95 -9.99 -29.57 15.24
N VAL A 96 -10.47 -30.36 16.22
CA VAL A 96 -11.57 -31.30 16.04
C VAL A 96 -12.76 -30.86 16.89
N VAL A 97 -13.89 -30.62 16.24
CA VAL A 97 -15.17 -30.33 16.89
C VAL A 97 -16.08 -31.56 16.80
N LYS A 98 -16.49 -32.03 17.93
CA LYS A 98 -17.46 -33.11 18.06
C LYS A 98 -18.81 -32.51 18.48
N LEU A 99 -19.79 -32.49 17.58
CA LEU A 99 -21.11 -31.95 17.84
C LEU A 99 -21.94 -32.96 18.62
N SER A 100 -22.76 -32.50 19.58
CA SER A 100 -23.75 -33.27 20.26
C SER A 100 -25.10 -33.20 19.57
N ILE A 101 -25.90 -34.26 19.59
CA ILE A 101 -27.26 -34.25 19.05
C ILE A 101 -28.10 -33.22 19.83
N ALA A 102 -28.88 -32.40 19.13
CA ALA A 102 -29.69 -31.36 19.72
C ALA A 102 -30.70 -31.95 20.73
N ALA A 103 -30.39 -31.79 22.03
CA ALA A 103 -31.38 -31.92 23.08
C ALA A 103 -32.04 -30.55 23.25
N ALA A 104 -33.37 -30.50 23.44
CA ALA A 104 -34.13 -29.26 23.51
C ALA A 104 -33.46 -28.20 24.42
N SER A 105 -33.09 -27.06 23.80
CA SER A 105 -32.58 -25.80 24.32
C SER A 105 -31.44 -25.87 25.36
N THR A 106 -30.23 -25.55 24.88
CA THR A 106 -29.19 -24.94 25.73
C THR A 106 -28.62 -23.74 25.01
N ALA A 107 -28.94 -22.54 25.49
CA ALA A 107 -28.28 -21.32 25.00
C ALA A 107 -26.86 -21.26 25.58
N VAL A 108 -25.84 -21.34 24.75
CA VAL A 108 -24.45 -21.10 25.14
C VAL A 108 -24.18 -19.60 25.05
N ASN A 109 -23.96 -18.99 26.20
CA ASN A 109 -23.63 -17.57 26.29
C ASN A 109 -22.11 -17.41 26.03
N VAL A 110 -21.73 -16.83 24.89
CA VAL A 110 -20.34 -16.51 24.59
C VAL A 110 -20.12 -15.03 24.86
N THR A 111 -19.14 -14.71 25.69
CA THR A 111 -18.74 -13.33 25.94
C THR A 111 -17.73 -12.91 24.85
N SER A 112 -18.05 -11.87 24.12
CA SER A 112 -17.23 -11.30 23.03
C SER A 112 -15.94 -10.62 23.50
N GLU A 113 -15.59 -10.69 24.78
CA GLU A 113 -14.46 -9.96 25.38
C GLU A 113 -13.07 -10.40 24.90
N ALA A 114 -12.95 -11.65 24.49
CA ALA A 114 -11.63 -12.26 24.32
C ALA A 114 -10.91 -11.85 23.01
N THR A 115 -11.63 -11.33 22.01
CA THR A 115 -11.10 -11.06 20.67
C THR A 115 -10.79 -9.59 20.38
N LEU A 116 -11.13 -8.66 21.29
CA LEU A 116 -10.83 -7.21 21.12
C LEU A 116 -9.35 -6.88 21.16
N LEU A 117 -8.56 -7.70 21.84
CA LEU A 117 -7.12 -7.53 22.00
C LEU A 117 -6.40 -8.73 21.40
N ASP A 118 -5.33 -8.43 20.68
CA ASP A 118 -4.43 -9.45 20.15
C ASP A 118 -3.16 -9.51 21.00
N PRO A 119 -3.02 -10.52 21.90
CA PRO A 119 -1.86 -10.69 22.75
C PRO A 119 -0.57 -11.00 21.99
N GLU A 120 -0.69 -11.49 20.75
CA GLU A 120 0.44 -11.89 19.93
C GLU A 120 1.11 -10.68 19.23
N ARG A 121 0.46 -9.53 19.26
CA ARG A 121 0.91 -8.32 18.59
C ARG A 121 1.97 -7.58 19.40
N SER A 122 3.16 -7.40 18.82
CA SER A 122 4.29 -6.69 19.45
C SER A 122 4.65 -5.34 18.80
N GLY A 123 3.86 -4.86 17.83
CA GLY A 123 4.06 -3.57 17.12
C GLY A 123 2.77 -2.99 16.56
N ALA A 124 2.86 -1.82 15.93
CA ALA A 124 1.72 -1.18 15.28
C ALA A 124 1.39 -1.85 13.95
N ALA A 125 0.29 -2.58 13.91
CA ALA A 125 -0.29 -3.17 12.70
C ALA A 125 -1.80 -2.91 12.63
N ASN A 126 -2.35 -2.74 11.43
CA ASN A 126 -3.77 -2.67 11.17
C ASN A 126 -4.15 -3.76 10.17
N HIS A 127 -5.31 -4.36 10.35
CA HIS A 127 -5.83 -5.37 9.45
C HIS A 127 -7.17 -4.91 8.88
N LEU A 128 -7.40 -5.20 7.59
CA LEU A 128 -8.67 -4.96 6.90
C LEU A 128 -9.07 -6.27 6.23
N ASP A 129 -10.26 -6.75 6.53
CA ASP A 129 -10.82 -7.96 5.94
C ASP A 129 -11.65 -7.67 4.68
N GLU A 130 -12.10 -8.73 4.01
CA GLU A 130 -12.97 -8.66 2.84
C GLU A 130 -14.22 -7.79 3.10
N GLN A 131 -14.81 -7.84 4.30
CA GLN A 131 -15.99 -7.06 4.63
C GLN A 131 -15.66 -5.55 4.71
N ALA A 132 -14.55 -5.18 5.33
CA ALA A 132 -14.09 -3.79 5.38
C ALA A 132 -13.77 -3.27 3.97
N ILE A 133 -13.11 -4.09 3.16
CA ILE A 133 -12.76 -3.77 1.77
C ILE A 133 -14.02 -3.61 0.90
N SER A 134 -14.97 -4.53 0.98
CA SER A 134 -16.21 -4.50 0.18
C SER A 134 -17.17 -3.36 0.55
N ASN A 135 -17.10 -2.87 1.79
CA ASN A 135 -17.93 -1.76 2.29
C ASN A 135 -17.22 -0.40 2.21
N ARG A 136 -16.06 -0.32 1.55
CA ARG A 136 -15.33 0.93 1.39
C ARG A 136 -16.17 1.98 0.63
N PRO A 137 -15.94 3.28 0.83
CA PRO A 137 -16.44 4.32 -0.07
C PRO A 137 -15.96 4.09 -1.51
N ALA A 138 -16.58 4.73 -2.47
CA ALA A 138 -16.08 4.76 -3.83
C ALA A 138 -14.67 5.37 -3.86
N SER A 139 -13.88 4.97 -4.84
CA SER A 139 -12.56 5.53 -5.12
C SER A 139 -12.47 5.86 -6.60
N LEU A 140 -11.70 6.89 -6.93
CA LEU A 140 -11.31 7.13 -8.32
C LEU A 140 -10.44 5.97 -8.83
N PRO A 141 -10.45 5.67 -10.15
CA PRO A 141 -9.62 4.64 -10.75
C PRO A 141 -8.14 4.77 -10.36
N GLY A 142 -7.50 3.62 -10.08
CA GLY A 142 -6.10 3.55 -9.65
C GLY A 142 -5.86 3.95 -8.19
N ARG A 143 -6.91 4.12 -7.34
CA ARG A 143 -6.78 4.55 -5.94
C ARG A 143 -7.46 3.65 -4.94
N SER A 144 -8.15 2.61 -5.36
CA SER A 144 -9.02 1.81 -4.49
C SER A 144 -8.29 1.22 -3.29
N MET A 145 -7.08 0.73 -3.47
CA MET A 145 -6.24 0.17 -2.41
C MET A 145 -5.52 1.26 -1.61
N VAL A 146 -4.95 2.27 -2.28
CA VAL A 146 -4.22 3.34 -1.58
C VAL A 146 -5.14 4.17 -0.68
N ASP A 147 -6.41 4.38 -1.05
CA ASP A 147 -7.41 5.06 -0.20
C ASP A 147 -7.71 4.25 1.07
N LEU A 148 -7.82 2.92 0.97
CA LEU A 148 -7.98 2.05 2.13
C LEU A 148 -6.79 2.15 3.10
N ILE A 149 -5.56 2.16 2.57
CA ILE A 149 -4.35 2.28 3.38
C ILE A 149 -4.28 3.66 4.01
N ASN A 150 -4.55 4.72 3.24
CA ASN A 150 -4.54 6.10 3.74
C ASN A 150 -5.57 6.33 4.86
N SER A 151 -6.65 5.55 4.92
CA SER A 151 -7.64 5.65 5.99
C SER A 151 -7.07 5.27 7.37
N GLN A 152 -5.95 4.55 7.44
CA GLN A 152 -5.34 4.09 8.69
C GLN A 152 -4.48 5.18 9.35
N PRO A 153 -4.27 5.12 10.71
CA PRO A 153 -3.40 6.07 11.41
C PRO A 153 -1.97 6.03 10.87
N GLY A 154 -1.30 7.19 10.86
CA GLY A 154 0.08 7.32 10.44
C GLY A 154 0.32 7.32 8.94
N TRP A 155 -0.73 7.20 8.14
CA TRP A 155 -0.66 7.27 6.69
C TRP A 155 -1.15 8.64 6.20
N LEU A 156 -0.48 9.11 5.18
CA LEU A 156 -0.80 10.33 4.45
C LEU A 156 -0.50 10.06 2.98
N TYR A 157 -1.24 10.66 2.09
CA TYR A 157 -0.78 10.79 0.71
C TYR A 157 -0.76 12.26 0.27
N GLU A 158 0.19 12.56 -0.58
CA GLU A 158 0.25 13.81 -1.30
C GLU A 158 -0.44 13.72 -2.66
N GLY A 159 -0.19 14.68 -3.54
CA GLY A 159 -0.79 14.71 -4.86
C GLY A 159 -0.71 13.39 -5.59
N SER A 160 -1.80 13.03 -6.28
CA SER A 160 -1.92 11.81 -7.06
C SER A 160 -1.81 10.52 -6.25
N ALA A 161 -2.18 10.57 -4.96
CA ALA A 161 -2.28 9.44 -4.05
C ALA A 161 -0.96 8.68 -3.80
N VAL A 162 0.17 9.37 -3.80
CA VAL A 162 1.45 8.81 -3.36
C VAL A 162 1.45 8.62 -1.85
N LEU A 163 1.68 7.39 -1.38
CA LEU A 163 1.56 7.03 0.02
C LEU A 163 2.83 7.32 0.83
N HIS A 164 2.66 7.99 1.96
CA HIS A 164 3.72 8.35 2.91
C HIS A 164 3.43 7.82 4.31
N PRO A 165 4.03 6.69 4.69
CA PRO A 165 3.89 6.17 6.04
C PRO A 165 4.74 6.97 7.04
N ARG A 166 4.08 7.67 7.96
CA ARG A 166 4.74 8.47 9.02
C ARG A 166 5.77 9.46 8.45
N GLY A 167 5.41 10.14 7.36
CA GLY A 167 6.24 11.15 6.72
C GLY A 167 7.49 10.63 6.03
N SER A 168 7.50 9.41 5.59
CA SER A 168 8.61 8.81 4.86
C SER A 168 8.32 8.78 3.36
N GLU A 169 9.30 9.19 2.54
CA GLU A 169 9.21 9.21 1.09
C GLU A 169 9.56 7.86 0.47
N TYR A 170 8.85 7.42 -0.60
CA TYR A 170 9.08 6.18 -1.37
C TYR A 170 9.32 4.92 -0.54
N GLN A 171 8.71 4.81 0.64
CA GLN A 171 9.13 3.86 1.64
C GLN A 171 8.09 2.79 1.96
N THR A 172 7.00 2.72 1.19
CA THR A 172 5.98 1.68 1.34
C THR A 172 6.38 0.43 0.57
N GLN A 173 6.46 -0.70 1.27
CA GLN A 173 6.65 -2.01 0.63
C GLN A 173 5.31 -2.71 0.49
N PHE A 174 4.88 -2.92 -0.77
CA PHE A 174 3.76 -3.81 -1.05
C PHE A 174 4.26 -5.25 -1.15
N VAL A 175 3.56 -6.17 -0.51
CA VAL A 175 3.84 -7.59 -0.55
C VAL A 175 2.59 -8.31 -1.03
N VAL A 176 2.54 -8.62 -2.32
CA VAL A 176 1.37 -9.25 -2.95
C VAL A 176 1.55 -10.76 -2.96
N ASP A 177 0.67 -11.48 -2.27
CA ASP A 177 0.75 -12.95 -2.13
C ASP A 177 2.12 -13.46 -1.63
N GLY A 178 2.76 -12.65 -0.79
CA GLY A 178 4.08 -12.93 -0.23
C GLY A 178 5.27 -12.60 -1.13
N ILE A 179 5.05 -11.90 -2.23
CA ILE A 179 6.09 -11.35 -3.12
C ILE A 179 6.23 -9.84 -2.86
N PRO A 180 7.39 -9.36 -2.40
CA PRO A 180 7.62 -7.93 -2.25
C PRO A 180 7.80 -7.26 -3.61
N LEU A 181 7.11 -6.14 -3.82
CA LEU A 181 7.26 -5.28 -4.97
C LEU A 181 8.14 -4.09 -4.59
N THR A 182 9.13 -3.79 -5.39
CA THR A 182 10.17 -2.80 -5.06
C THR A 182 9.87 -1.41 -5.59
N ASP A 183 9.01 -1.30 -6.58
CA ASP A 183 8.56 -0.06 -7.20
C ASP A 183 7.47 0.67 -6.38
N ASN A 184 7.19 1.89 -6.74
CA ASN A 184 6.12 2.67 -6.14
C ASN A 184 4.78 2.31 -6.76
N ARG A 185 3.75 2.19 -5.92
CA ARG A 185 2.36 1.92 -6.33
C ARG A 185 1.50 3.14 -6.08
N SER A 186 1.11 3.81 -7.15
CA SER A 186 0.15 4.91 -7.15
C SER A 186 -0.35 5.15 -8.57
N PRO A 187 -1.45 5.90 -8.76
CA PRO A 187 -1.93 6.24 -10.09
C PRO A 187 -0.89 6.94 -10.98
N SER A 188 0.10 7.62 -10.40
CA SER A 188 1.14 8.34 -11.15
C SER A 188 2.32 7.45 -11.55
N PHE A 189 2.63 6.39 -10.79
CA PHE A 189 3.88 5.63 -10.98
C PHE A 189 3.66 4.24 -11.53
N GLY A 190 2.49 3.67 -11.35
CA GLY A 190 2.22 2.34 -11.85
C GLY A 190 0.85 1.81 -11.43
N PRO A 191 0.36 0.78 -12.11
CA PRO A 191 -0.93 0.19 -11.82
C PRO A 191 -0.95 -0.44 -10.44
N GLU A 192 -2.07 -0.32 -9.74
CA GLU A 192 -2.29 -0.96 -8.44
C GLU A 192 -3.09 -2.27 -8.58
N VAL A 193 -3.04 -3.11 -7.54
CA VAL A 193 -3.98 -4.23 -7.41
C VAL A 193 -5.35 -3.66 -7.03
N GLU A 194 -6.38 -3.96 -7.82
CA GLU A 194 -7.75 -3.50 -7.53
C GLU A 194 -8.23 -4.06 -6.19
N ALA A 195 -8.79 -3.18 -5.34
CA ALA A 195 -9.25 -3.59 -4.02
C ALA A 195 -10.36 -4.66 -4.07
N ASP A 196 -11.10 -4.75 -5.18
CA ASP A 196 -12.11 -5.79 -5.37
C ASP A 196 -11.51 -7.19 -5.60
N ASP A 197 -10.21 -7.30 -5.95
CA ASP A 197 -9.47 -8.56 -6.05
C ASP A 197 -8.71 -8.92 -4.77
N VAL A 198 -8.97 -8.21 -3.66
CA VAL A 198 -8.25 -8.36 -2.39
C VAL A 198 -9.14 -9.00 -1.33
N ASP A 199 -8.66 -10.08 -0.71
CA ASP A 199 -9.28 -10.74 0.46
C ASP A 199 -8.99 -10.00 1.76
N SER A 200 -7.73 -9.60 1.93
CA SER A 200 -7.32 -8.93 3.16
C SER A 200 -6.05 -8.10 2.98
N LEU A 201 -5.93 -7.05 3.80
CA LEU A 201 -4.72 -6.23 3.93
C LEU A 201 -4.21 -6.29 5.36
N THR A 202 -2.89 -6.43 5.52
CA THR A 202 -2.22 -6.24 6.80
C THR A 202 -1.17 -5.15 6.64
N ILE A 203 -1.27 -4.10 7.44
CA ILE A 203 -0.51 -2.85 7.29
C ILE A 203 0.37 -2.66 8.53
N TYR A 204 1.68 -2.77 8.38
CA TYR A 204 2.67 -2.59 9.44
C TYR A 204 3.33 -1.21 9.35
N THR A 205 3.40 -0.49 10.45
CA THR A 205 4.13 0.79 10.56
C THR A 205 5.28 0.74 11.58
N ALA A 206 5.33 -0.29 12.44
CA ALA A 206 6.42 -0.57 13.38
C ALA A 206 6.40 -2.04 13.84
N GLY A 207 7.50 -2.49 14.45
CA GLY A 207 7.66 -3.91 14.79
C GLY A 207 7.63 -4.79 13.56
N ILE A 208 8.25 -4.32 12.48
CA ILE A 208 8.21 -4.97 11.17
C ILE A 208 9.02 -6.26 11.22
N PRO A 209 8.44 -7.43 10.85
CA PRO A 209 9.17 -8.70 10.81
C PRO A 209 10.48 -8.63 9.99
N ALA A 210 11.50 -9.38 10.39
CA ALA A 210 12.83 -9.34 9.76
C ALA A 210 12.84 -9.86 8.31
N GLU A 211 11.80 -10.59 7.90
CA GLU A 211 11.63 -11.02 6.50
C GLU A 211 11.45 -9.84 5.54
N TYR A 212 10.84 -8.75 5.98
CA TYR A 212 10.64 -7.57 5.15
C TYR A 212 11.83 -6.64 5.20
N GLY A 213 12.22 -6.07 4.08
CA GLY A 213 13.35 -5.15 3.98
C GLY A 213 13.29 -4.29 2.73
N ARG A 214 14.39 -3.58 2.44
CA ARG A 214 14.55 -2.73 1.24
C ARG A 214 13.66 -1.49 1.18
N LYS A 215 12.65 -1.38 2.05
CA LYS A 215 11.81 -0.18 2.28
C LYS A 215 11.71 0.08 3.78
N MET A 216 11.56 1.33 4.17
CA MET A 216 11.66 1.73 5.58
C MET A 216 10.34 2.21 6.19
N GLY A 217 9.41 2.69 5.39
CA GLY A 217 8.24 3.41 5.90
C GLY A 217 7.20 2.51 6.54
N GLY A 218 6.82 1.47 5.84
CA GLY A 218 5.81 0.50 6.24
C GLY A 218 5.70 -0.65 5.25
N VAL A 219 5.00 -1.69 5.67
CA VAL A 219 4.72 -2.87 4.84
C VAL A 219 3.22 -3.04 4.70
N VAL A 220 2.77 -3.28 3.49
CA VAL A 220 1.38 -3.60 3.16
C VAL A 220 1.34 -4.99 2.55
N GLU A 221 0.92 -5.96 3.34
CA GLU A 221 0.64 -7.31 2.84
C GLU A 221 -0.74 -7.32 2.19
N VAL A 222 -0.77 -7.73 0.94
CA VAL A 222 -1.98 -7.86 0.11
C VAL A 222 -2.22 -9.34 -0.16
N ASN A 223 -3.27 -9.90 0.39
CA ASN A 223 -3.72 -11.24 0.07
C ASN A 223 -4.83 -11.14 -0.96
N THR A 224 -4.64 -11.74 -2.15
CA THR A 224 -5.66 -11.71 -3.19
C THR A 224 -6.78 -12.72 -2.92
N LEU A 225 -7.97 -12.44 -3.45
CA LEU A 225 -9.17 -13.27 -3.26
C LEU A 225 -8.96 -14.71 -3.70
N ARG A 226 -9.21 -15.67 -2.79
CA ARG A 226 -9.14 -17.11 -3.06
C ARG A 226 -10.19 -17.85 -2.25
N ASP A 227 -11.26 -18.27 -2.92
CA ASP A 227 -12.24 -19.18 -2.33
C ASP A 227 -11.94 -20.62 -2.76
N GLU A 228 -11.50 -21.45 -1.81
CA GLU A 228 -11.16 -22.86 -2.06
C GLU A 228 -12.37 -23.79 -1.89
N GLN A 229 -13.56 -23.24 -1.71
CA GLN A 229 -14.75 -24.05 -1.59
C GLN A 229 -15.08 -24.80 -2.90
N PRO A 230 -15.65 -26.02 -2.83
CA PRO A 230 -16.06 -26.75 -4.01
C PRO A 230 -17.18 -26.02 -4.79
N GLY A 231 -17.07 -26.07 -6.12
CA GLY A 231 -18.04 -25.48 -7.04
C GLY A 231 -17.63 -24.11 -7.57
N LEU A 232 -18.55 -23.45 -8.24
CA LEU A 232 -18.36 -22.12 -8.82
C LEU A 232 -18.82 -21.05 -7.83
N HIS A 233 -17.94 -20.11 -7.58
CA HIS A 233 -18.18 -18.92 -6.74
C HIS A 233 -17.63 -17.71 -7.46
N GLY A 234 -18.19 -16.53 -7.20
CA GLY A 234 -17.69 -15.33 -7.82
C GLY A 234 -18.39 -14.07 -7.37
N GLU A 235 -17.82 -12.97 -7.80
CA GLU A 235 -18.35 -11.63 -7.61
C GLU A 235 -18.27 -10.83 -8.90
N ALA A 236 -19.23 -9.95 -9.11
CA ALA A 236 -19.21 -8.96 -10.17
C ALA A 236 -19.69 -7.62 -9.62
N ALA A 237 -19.02 -6.54 -9.99
CA ALA A 237 -19.38 -5.18 -9.61
C ALA A 237 -19.35 -4.24 -10.81
N LEU A 238 -20.29 -3.32 -10.84
CA LEU A 238 -20.36 -2.23 -11.80
C LEU A 238 -20.50 -0.93 -11.02
N SER A 239 -19.73 0.08 -11.38
CA SER A 239 -19.85 1.41 -10.78
C SER A 239 -19.75 2.51 -11.83
N GLY A 240 -20.31 3.66 -11.49
CA GLY A 240 -20.21 4.86 -12.32
C GLY A 240 -20.54 6.10 -11.52
N GLY A 241 -20.11 7.25 -12.00
CA GLY A 241 -20.27 8.50 -11.22
C GLY A 241 -19.75 9.74 -11.91
N SER A 242 -19.43 10.74 -11.11
CA SER A 242 -18.85 12.01 -11.52
C SER A 242 -17.60 11.82 -12.37
N PHE A 243 -17.27 12.80 -13.19
CA PHE A 243 -16.09 12.83 -14.07
C PHE A 243 -16.08 11.73 -15.14
N ASP A 244 -17.25 11.37 -15.68
CA ASP A 244 -17.37 10.28 -16.64
C ASP A 244 -16.77 8.95 -16.12
N THR A 245 -16.77 8.77 -14.78
CA THR A 245 -16.19 7.58 -14.17
C THR A 245 -17.10 6.38 -14.43
N ALA A 246 -16.49 5.31 -14.92
CA ALA A 246 -17.10 3.99 -15.07
C ALA A 246 -16.08 2.92 -14.69
N ALA A 247 -16.53 1.92 -13.94
CA ALA A 247 -15.71 0.78 -13.56
C ALA A 247 -16.50 -0.52 -13.60
N ALA A 248 -15.82 -1.59 -13.96
CA ALA A 248 -16.36 -2.94 -13.95
C ALA A 248 -15.33 -3.90 -13.35
N PHE A 249 -15.79 -4.81 -12.52
CA PHE A 249 -15.00 -5.90 -11.96
C PHE A 249 -15.78 -7.20 -12.07
N ALA A 250 -15.10 -8.29 -12.36
CA ALA A 250 -15.65 -9.63 -12.31
C ALA A 250 -14.56 -10.62 -11.88
N GLN A 251 -14.93 -11.52 -10.97
CA GLN A 251 -14.07 -12.58 -10.47
C GLN A 251 -14.89 -13.87 -10.40
N ALA A 252 -14.29 -14.99 -10.81
CA ALA A 252 -14.87 -16.30 -10.69
C ALA A 252 -13.82 -17.32 -10.26
N GLN A 253 -14.20 -18.21 -9.36
CA GLN A 253 -13.36 -19.31 -8.88
C GLN A 253 -14.13 -20.64 -8.97
N TYR A 254 -13.43 -21.68 -9.36
CA TYR A 254 -13.98 -23.02 -9.45
C TYR A 254 -13.10 -24.03 -8.72
N GLY A 255 -13.65 -24.59 -7.63
CA GLY A 255 -13.01 -25.61 -6.82
C GLY A 255 -13.46 -27.02 -7.19
N TRP A 256 -12.51 -27.94 -7.42
CA TRP A 256 -12.80 -29.37 -7.64
C TRP A 256 -11.71 -30.26 -7.02
N GLY A 257 -12.13 -31.20 -6.21
CA GLY A 257 -11.21 -32.10 -5.51
C GLY A 257 -10.22 -31.30 -4.66
N HIS A 258 -8.95 -31.32 -5.02
CA HIS A 258 -7.87 -30.58 -4.36
C HIS A 258 -7.33 -29.43 -5.23
N ASN A 259 -8.10 -28.94 -6.17
CA ASN A 259 -7.68 -27.90 -7.08
C ASN A 259 -8.66 -26.72 -7.01
N THR A 260 -8.13 -25.52 -7.21
CA THR A 260 -8.92 -24.30 -7.43
C THR A 260 -8.33 -23.53 -8.59
N LEU A 261 -9.19 -23.13 -9.52
CA LEU A 261 -8.86 -22.21 -10.60
C LEU A 261 -9.64 -20.93 -10.39
N GLY A 262 -8.96 -19.79 -10.34
CA GLY A 262 -9.52 -18.47 -10.21
C GLY A 262 -9.13 -17.58 -11.38
N ALA A 263 -10.04 -16.69 -11.78
CA ALA A 263 -9.76 -15.63 -12.73
C ALA A 263 -10.46 -14.36 -12.29
N SER A 264 -9.80 -13.21 -12.42
CA SER A 264 -10.39 -11.88 -12.22
C SER A 264 -10.09 -10.96 -13.39
N ALA A 265 -10.95 -9.99 -13.60
CA ALA A 265 -10.75 -8.92 -14.56
C ALA A 265 -11.39 -7.63 -14.03
N ALA A 266 -10.67 -6.52 -14.13
CA ALA A 266 -11.15 -5.17 -13.84
C ALA A 266 -10.86 -4.23 -15.01
N GLY A 267 -11.72 -3.22 -15.17
CA GLY A 267 -11.48 -2.13 -16.11
C GLY A 267 -12.15 -0.86 -15.60
N ASN A 268 -11.41 0.24 -15.59
CA ASN A 268 -11.85 1.51 -15.03
C ASN A 268 -11.51 2.66 -15.98
N MET A 269 -12.32 3.71 -15.97
CA MET A 269 -12.06 4.95 -16.70
C MET A 269 -12.59 6.17 -15.93
N THR A 270 -11.94 7.31 -16.10
CA THR A 270 -12.37 8.59 -15.51
C THR A 270 -11.77 9.78 -16.26
N ALA A 271 -12.40 10.94 -16.17
CA ALA A 271 -11.83 12.22 -16.58
C ALA A 271 -11.17 13.00 -15.41
N HIS A 272 -10.89 12.32 -14.28
CA HIS A 272 -10.21 12.88 -13.10
C HIS A 272 -9.28 11.82 -12.49
N TYR A 273 -8.27 11.42 -13.26
CA TYR A 273 -7.39 10.30 -12.88
C TYR A 273 -6.35 10.71 -11.83
N LEU A 274 -5.60 11.78 -12.10
CA LEU A 274 -4.66 12.38 -11.16
C LEU A 274 -5.28 13.57 -10.43
N ASN A 275 -4.58 14.12 -9.47
CA ASN A 275 -4.98 15.37 -8.83
C ASN A 275 -4.60 16.55 -9.75
N PRO A 276 -5.55 17.38 -10.17
CA PRO A 276 -5.25 18.50 -11.04
C PRO A 276 -4.51 19.62 -10.29
N VAL A 277 -3.78 20.42 -11.05
CA VAL A 277 -3.03 21.57 -10.52
C VAL A 277 -3.94 22.76 -10.25
N VAL A 278 -5.00 22.90 -11.06
CA VAL A 278 -6.00 23.97 -10.99
C VAL A 278 -7.41 23.38 -10.99
N PRO A 279 -8.44 24.12 -10.48
CA PRO A 279 -9.81 23.59 -10.36
C PRO A 279 -10.46 23.17 -11.69
N GLU A 280 -9.95 23.68 -12.81
CA GLU A 280 -10.49 23.43 -14.15
C GLU A 280 -10.24 22.01 -14.66
N ASN A 281 -9.31 21.25 -14.02
CA ASN A 281 -9.05 19.84 -14.32
C ASN A 281 -8.77 19.53 -15.79
N TYR A 282 -7.85 20.27 -16.42
CA TYR A 282 -7.48 20.07 -17.81
C TYR A 282 -6.62 18.81 -18.00
N THR A 283 -6.80 18.12 -19.14
CA THR A 283 -5.98 16.95 -19.53
C THR A 283 -5.77 15.97 -18.38
N ASN A 284 -6.83 15.29 -17.91
CA ASN A 284 -6.76 14.41 -16.75
C ASN A 284 -7.59 13.13 -16.92
N ARG A 285 -7.69 12.62 -18.16
CA ARG A 285 -8.35 11.34 -18.41
C ARG A 285 -7.41 10.21 -18.10
N GLY A 286 -7.98 9.11 -17.60
CA GLY A 286 -7.21 7.89 -17.39
C GLY A 286 -8.07 6.65 -17.43
N THR A 287 -7.42 5.54 -17.75
CA THR A 287 -7.99 4.20 -17.77
C THR A 287 -7.05 3.23 -17.08
N THR A 288 -7.60 2.27 -16.35
CA THR A 288 -6.85 1.15 -15.80
C THR A 288 -7.48 -0.17 -16.23
N GLY A 289 -6.67 -1.21 -16.28
CA GLY A 289 -7.10 -2.58 -16.47
C GLY A 289 -6.25 -3.54 -15.65
N ASP A 290 -6.89 -4.52 -15.04
CA ASP A 290 -6.25 -5.60 -14.29
C ASP A 290 -6.84 -6.94 -14.75
N PHE A 291 -5.99 -7.92 -14.91
CA PHE A 291 -6.38 -9.30 -15.19
C PHE A 291 -5.52 -10.24 -14.35
N SER A 292 -6.13 -11.20 -13.68
CA SER A 292 -5.41 -12.26 -12.97
C SER A 292 -5.95 -13.64 -13.29
N LEU A 293 -5.04 -14.62 -13.28
CA LEU A 293 -5.35 -16.04 -13.40
C LEU A 293 -4.55 -16.78 -12.32
N THR A 294 -5.24 -17.52 -11.47
CA THR A 294 -4.64 -18.26 -10.36
C THR A 294 -5.02 -19.73 -10.42
N PHE A 295 -4.06 -20.60 -10.14
CA PHE A 295 -4.29 -22.03 -9.99
C PHE A 295 -3.63 -22.50 -8.70
N SER A 296 -4.39 -23.11 -7.80
CA SER A 296 -3.86 -23.76 -6.62
C SER A 296 -4.16 -25.25 -6.60
N ARG A 297 -3.24 -26.03 -6.04
CA ARG A 297 -3.37 -27.47 -5.89
C ARG A 297 -2.72 -27.98 -4.62
N ASP A 298 -3.49 -28.71 -3.81
CA ASP A 298 -2.98 -29.53 -2.74
C ASP A 298 -2.66 -30.93 -3.29
N PHE A 299 -1.38 -31.25 -3.51
CA PHE A 299 -0.95 -32.59 -3.94
C PHE A 299 -1.17 -33.63 -2.80
N THR A 300 -0.88 -33.18 -1.60
CA THR A 300 -1.09 -33.92 -0.35
C THR A 300 -1.52 -32.92 0.74
N PRO A 301 -1.96 -33.38 1.92
CA PRO A 301 -2.18 -32.46 3.05
C PRO A 301 -0.93 -31.67 3.48
N LYS A 302 0.25 -32.05 2.97
CA LYS A 302 1.54 -31.42 3.29
C LYS A 302 2.12 -30.57 2.15
N ASP A 303 1.63 -30.77 0.93
CA ASP A 303 2.23 -30.16 -0.27
C ASP A 303 1.21 -29.33 -1.02
N ARG A 304 1.50 -28.05 -1.17
CA ARG A 304 0.68 -27.11 -1.90
C ARG A 304 1.48 -26.36 -2.96
N LEU A 305 0.89 -26.21 -4.12
CA LEU A 305 1.40 -25.36 -5.21
C LEU A 305 0.38 -24.27 -5.50
N LEU A 306 0.87 -23.03 -5.67
CA LEU A 306 0.13 -21.90 -6.21
C LEU A 306 0.87 -21.38 -7.44
N LEU A 307 0.13 -21.17 -8.52
CA LEU A 307 0.58 -20.46 -9.71
C LEU A 307 -0.34 -19.26 -9.91
N SER A 308 0.25 -18.11 -10.21
CA SER A 308 -0.51 -16.90 -10.53
C SER A 308 0.14 -16.16 -11.70
N VAL A 309 -0.69 -15.66 -12.59
CA VAL A 309 -0.27 -14.71 -13.64
C VAL A 309 -1.15 -13.49 -13.50
N ARG A 310 -0.53 -12.32 -13.50
CA ARG A 310 -1.19 -11.04 -13.38
C ARG A 310 -0.73 -10.10 -14.49
N HIS A 311 -1.66 -9.40 -15.10
CA HIS A 311 -1.37 -8.36 -16.09
C HIS A 311 -2.14 -7.10 -15.72
N GLN A 312 -1.42 -5.99 -15.63
CA GLN A 312 -1.96 -4.70 -15.25
C GLN A 312 -1.55 -3.64 -16.26
N LEU A 313 -2.43 -2.68 -16.47
CA LEU A 313 -2.15 -1.52 -17.32
C LEU A 313 -2.79 -0.27 -16.75
N SER A 314 -2.14 0.87 -16.95
CA SER A 314 -2.75 2.19 -16.83
C SER A 314 -2.33 3.07 -17.99
N ARG A 315 -3.26 3.88 -18.46
CA ARG A 315 -3.04 4.92 -19.46
C ARG A 315 -3.70 6.18 -18.99
N HIS A 316 -2.94 7.28 -18.89
CA HIS A 316 -3.50 8.51 -18.38
C HIS A 316 -2.84 9.75 -18.99
N GLU A 317 -3.58 10.84 -18.92
CA GLU A 317 -3.11 12.17 -19.25
C GLU A 317 -2.51 12.80 -17.99
N LEU A 318 -1.46 13.62 -18.16
CA LEU A 318 -0.92 14.44 -17.09
C LEU A 318 -1.71 15.74 -16.99
N PRO A 319 -2.16 16.14 -15.79
CA PRO A 319 -2.87 17.38 -15.59
C PRO A 319 -2.01 18.58 -15.97
N ASN A 320 -2.56 19.47 -16.78
CA ASN A 320 -1.86 20.65 -17.24
C ASN A 320 -2.48 21.93 -16.66
N GLU A 321 -1.64 22.83 -16.20
CA GLU A 321 -2.04 24.12 -15.65
C GLU A 321 -2.03 25.24 -16.69
N GLN A 322 -1.21 25.13 -17.71
CA GLN A 322 -0.78 26.28 -18.53
C GLN A 322 -1.65 26.53 -19.74
N ILE A 323 -2.31 25.52 -20.26
CA ILE A 323 -2.93 25.58 -21.60
C ILE A 323 -3.96 26.70 -21.74
N GLN A 324 -4.67 27.02 -20.69
CA GLN A 324 -5.80 27.94 -20.79
C GLN A 324 -5.61 29.22 -19.99
N GLN A 325 -4.70 29.24 -19.01
CA GLN A 325 -4.45 30.44 -18.21
C GLN A 325 -3.41 31.38 -18.87
N PHE A 326 -2.50 30.88 -19.69
CA PHE A 326 -1.38 31.68 -20.23
C PHE A 326 -1.08 31.50 -21.72
N PRO A 327 -2.05 31.50 -22.64
CA PRO A 327 -1.73 31.54 -24.05
C PRO A 327 -0.87 32.78 -24.43
N GLN A 328 -0.81 33.78 -23.53
CA GLN A 328 -0.03 35.00 -23.68
C GLN A 328 1.44 34.85 -23.30
N LEU A 329 1.82 33.81 -22.55
CA LEU A 329 3.21 33.50 -22.20
C LEU A 329 3.93 32.77 -23.35
N GLN A 330 3.19 32.16 -24.27
CA GLN A 330 3.76 31.58 -25.47
C GLN A 330 4.10 32.71 -26.44
N ASN A 331 5.37 32.92 -26.71
CA ASN A 331 5.79 33.91 -27.67
C ASN A 331 6.66 33.27 -28.80
N PRO A 332 6.17 33.21 -30.05
CA PRO A 332 4.85 33.69 -30.50
C PRO A 332 3.68 32.84 -29.97
N ALA A 333 2.54 33.47 -29.74
CA ALA A 333 1.30 32.74 -29.38
C ALA A 333 1.01 31.66 -30.43
N PRO A 334 0.59 30.46 -30.03
CA PRO A 334 0.32 29.39 -30.98
C PRO A 334 -0.80 29.79 -31.93
N PRO A 335 -0.79 29.30 -33.19
CA PRO A 335 -1.89 29.50 -34.12
C PRO A 335 -3.24 29.09 -33.49
N PRO A 336 -4.36 29.75 -33.86
CA PRO A 336 -5.67 29.46 -33.27
C PRO A 336 -6.13 27.99 -33.35
N ASP A 337 -5.65 27.25 -34.36
CA ASP A 337 -5.98 25.86 -34.62
C ASP A 337 -4.94 24.87 -34.02
N THR A 338 -4.01 25.34 -33.21
CA THR A 338 -3.01 24.48 -32.58
C THR A 338 -3.72 23.57 -31.58
N PRO A 339 -3.52 22.23 -31.66
CA PRO A 339 -4.08 21.32 -30.67
C PRO A 339 -3.63 21.68 -29.23
N PRO A 340 -4.45 21.46 -28.21
CA PRO A 340 -4.02 21.70 -26.85
C PRO A 340 -2.79 20.83 -26.53
N GLN A 341 -1.95 21.34 -25.65
CA GLN A 341 -0.84 20.61 -25.08
C GLN A 341 -1.36 19.35 -24.38
N LEU A 342 -0.72 18.24 -24.62
CA LEU A 342 -1.07 16.96 -24.03
C LEU A 342 0.18 16.15 -23.73
N GLU A 343 0.27 15.64 -22.52
CA GLU A 343 1.24 14.65 -22.10
C GLU A 343 0.49 13.42 -21.61
N THR A 344 0.97 12.26 -22.00
CA THR A 344 0.36 10.97 -21.65
C THR A 344 1.40 10.04 -21.03
N ALA A 345 0.98 9.30 -20.04
CA ALA A 345 1.77 8.22 -19.45
C ALA A 345 1.04 6.88 -19.61
N ASP A 346 1.79 5.86 -20.05
CA ASP A 346 1.34 4.48 -20.20
C ASP A 346 2.22 3.59 -19.33
N ASN A 347 1.59 2.79 -18.44
CA ASN A 347 2.30 1.82 -17.61
C ASN A 347 1.74 0.42 -17.87
N PHE A 348 2.61 -0.55 -18.11
CA PHE A 348 2.27 -1.95 -18.37
C PHE A 348 3.08 -2.87 -17.48
N GLU A 349 2.42 -3.78 -16.81
CA GLU A 349 3.08 -4.78 -15.97
C GLU A 349 2.52 -6.17 -16.24
N THR A 350 3.41 -7.15 -16.35
CA THR A 350 3.06 -8.57 -16.37
C THR A 350 3.91 -9.31 -15.36
N MET A 351 3.27 -10.08 -14.49
CA MET A 351 3.92 -10.81 -13.41
C MET A 351 3.45 -12.26 -13.37
N GLY A 352 4.40 -13.19 -13.32
CA GLY A 352 4.13 -14.61 -13.08
C GLY A 352 4.73 -15.04 -11.74
N ILE A 353 3.93 -15.67 -10.88
CA ILE A 353 4.31 -16.11 -9.54
C ILE A 353 4.16 -17.63 -9.44
N VAL A 354 5.13 -18.27 -8.81
CA VAL A 354 5.07 -19.64 -8.33
C VAL A 354 5.34 -19.67 -6.83
N SER A 355 4.46 -20.33 -6.06
CA SER A 355 4.67 -20.55 -4.63
C SER A 355 4.44 -22.02 -4.31
N TYR A 356 5.40 -22.64 -3.65
CA TYR A 356 5.32 -24.03 -3.18
C TYR A 356 5.53 -24.07 -1.67
N GLN A 357 4.62 -24.77 -0.98
CA GLN A 357 4.64 -24.98 0.45
C GLN A 357 4.78 -26.47 0.76
N HIS A 358 5.65 -26.81 1.73
CA HIS A 358 5.81 -28.18 2.22
C HIS A 358 5.84 -28.24 3.74
N ILE A 359 5.01 -29.09 4.33
CA ILE A 359 4.96 -29.37 5.78
C ILE A 359 5.77 -30.62 6.08
N PHE A 360 6.98 -30.46 6.57
CA PHE A 360 7.85 -31.58 6.95
C PHE A 360 7.30 -32.35 8.16
N SER A 361 6.80 -31.61 9.14
CA SER A 361 6.20 -32.13 10.36
C SER A 361 5.16 -31.16 10.91
N PRO A 362 4.33 -31.52 11.91
CA PRO A 362 3.40 -30.55 12.52
C PRO A 362 4.06 -29.27 13.07
N ASN A 363 5.38 -29.30 13.24
CA ASN A 363 6.15 -28.20 13.80
C ASN A 363 7.13 -27.58 12.80
N VAL A 364 7.16 -28.01 11.53
CA VAL A 364 8.14 -27.53 10.53
C VAL A 364 7.48 -27.36 9.18
N LEU A 365 7.54 -26.15 8.65
CA LEU A 365 6.98 -25.73 7.36
C LEU A 365 8.07 -25.08 6.51
N ALA A 366 8.11 -25.35 5.22
CA ALA A 366 8.92 -24.62 4.24
C ALA A 366 8.08 -23.98 3.14
N ASN A 367 8.53 -22.82 2.66
CA ASN A 367 7.97 -22.13 1.51
C ASN A 367 9.07 -21.81 0.51
N LEU A 368 8.76 -21.98 -0.76
CA LEU A 368 9.57 -21.51 -1.88
C LEU A 368 8.71 -20.61 -2.75
N ARG A 369 9.20 -19.43 -3.07
CA ARG A 369 8.50 -18.48 -3.93
C ARG A 369 9.43 -18.00 -5.03
N GLY A 370 8.89 -17.86 -6.20
CA GLY A 370 9.58 -17.28 -7.34
C GLY A 370 8.64 -16.36 -8.12
N MET A 371 9.21 -15.32 -8.72
CA MET A 371 8.49 -14.40 -9.58
C MET A 371 9.36 -14.05 -10.79
N VAL A 372 8.71 -13.88 -11.92
CA VAL A 372 9.25 -13.15 -13.07
C VAL A 372 8.28 -12.02 -13.39
N ARG A 373 8.80 -10.80 -13.49
CA ARG A 373 8.02 -9.60 -13.77
C ARG A 373 8.66 -8.81 -14.90
N SER A 374 7.83 -8.23 -15.76
CA SER A 374 8.22 -7.26 -16.77
C SER A 374 7.33 -6.03 -16.62
N ASN A 375 7.97 -4.85 -16.57
CA ASN A 375 7.30 -3.56 -16.50
C ASN A 375 7.79 -2.67 -17.65
N SER A 376 6.92 -1.76 -18.13
CA SER A 376 7.25 -0.71 -19.09
C SER A 376 6.47 0.55 -18.74
N ASP A 377 7.19 1.67 -18.69
CA ASP A 377 6.68 2.99 -18.39
C ASP A 377 7.03 3.94 -19.56
N ASP A 378 6.01 4.51 -20.18
CA ASP A 378 6.14 5.42 -21.31
C ASP A 378 5.55 6.80 -20.96
N LEU A 379 6.29 7.88 -21.23
CA LEU A 379 5.80 9.25 -21.18
C LEU A 379 5.95 9.87 -22.58
N ASN A 380 4.89 10.49 -23.08
CA ASN A 380 4.89 11.09 -24.41
C ASN A 380 4.21 12.46 -24.40
N SER A 381 4.97 13.49 -24.78
CA SER A 381 4.45 14.82 -25.04
C SER A 381 4.00 14.96 -26.49
N ASN A 382 2.88 15.64 -26.76
CA ASN A 382 2.44 15.95 -28.11
C ASN A 382 3.25 17.10 -28.74
N ALA A 383 3.00 17.38 -30.02
CA ALA A 383 3.73 18.43 -30.76
C ALA A 383 3.50 19.86 -30.24
N SER A 384 2.43 20.06 -29.45
CA SER A 384 2.06 21.35 -28.85
C SER A 384 2.57 21.54 -27.44
N ALA A 385 3.26 20.56 -26.87
CA ALA A 385 3.80 20.66 -25.50
C ALA A 385 4.82 21.81 -25.41
N TRP A 386 4.67 22.61 -24.36
CA TRP A 386 5.46 23.81 -24.08
C TRP A 386 5.66 23.95 -22.56
N PRO A 387 6.80 24.36 -22.06
CA PRO A 387 8.01 24.83 -22.75
C PRO A 387 8.95 23.72 -23.23
N ILE A 388 8.65 22.48 -22.92
CA ILE A 388 9.46 21.30 -23.25
C ILE A 388 8.57 20.16 -23.77
N ARG A 389 9.08 19.39 -24.72
CA ARG A 389 8.52 18.07 -25.08
C ARG A 389 9.44 17.00 -24.52
N ALA A 390 8.91 16.17 -23.66
CA ALA A 390 9.64 15.06 -23.05
C ALA A 390 9.11 13.71 -23.56
N PHE A 391 10.02 12.76 -23.72
CA PHE A 391 9.74 11.39 -24.10
C PHE A 391 10.54 10.47 -23.19
N LEU A 392 9.85 9.55 -22.54
CA LEU A 392 10.45 8.54 -21.70
C LEU A 392 10.01 7.16 -22.19
N HIS A 393 10.91 6.21 -22.22
CA HIS A 393 10.60 4.79 -22.38
C HIS A 393 11.51 4.00 -21.45
N ASN A 394 11.01 3.65 -20.30
CA ASN A 394 11.71 2.85 -19.32
C ASN A 394 11.09 1.45 -19.27
N ASN A 395 11.93 0.46 -19.11
CA ASN A 395 11.44 -0.89 -18.85
C ASN A 395 12.42 -1.65 -17.95
N PHE A 396 11.88 -2.64 -17.27
CA PHE A 396 12.71 -3.61 -16.56
C PHE A 396 12.13 -5.01 -16.63
N THR A 397 13.01 -5.98 -16.52
CA THR A 397 12.66 -7.38 -16.27
C THR A 397 13.29 -7.79 -14.95
N GLU A 398 12.48 -8.35 -14.06
CA GLU A 398 12.86 -8.73 -12.71
C GLU A 398 12.62 -10.22 -12.49
N GLY A 399 13.57 -10.86 -11.82
CA GLY A 399 13.48 -12.22 -11.33
C GLY A 399 13.68 -12.26 -9.82
N TYR A 400 12.67 -12.66 -9.08
CA TYR A 400 12.70 -12.78 -7.63
C TYR A 400 12.64 -14.24 -7.17
N PHE A 401 13.39 -14.54 -6.14
CA PHE A 401 13.37 -15.83 -5.44
C PHE A 401 13.40 -15.61 -3.93
N ASN A 402 12.53 -16.33 -3.21
CA ASN A 402 12.55 -16.43 -1.76
C ASN A 402 12.45 -17.91 -1.34
N GLY A 403 13.35 -18.31 -0.49
CA GLY A 403 13.31 -19.62 0.15
C GLY A 403 13.36 -19.46 1.64
N SER A 404 12.45 -20.15 2.31
CA SER A 404 12.31 -19.88 3.73
C SER A 404 11.65 -21.04 4.49
N ILE A 405 11.94 -21.23 5.85
CA ILE A 405 11.39 -22.33 6.68
C ILE A 405 11.10 -21.83 8.11
N SER A 406 10.05 -22.35 8.74
CA SER A 406 9.58 -22.05 10.07
C SER A 406 9.51 -23.29 10.96
N GLN A 407 9.78 -23.08 12.23
CA GLN A 407 9.73 -24.10 13.23
C GLN A 407 9.08 -23.61 14.50
N HIS A 408 8.04 -24.32 14.93
CA HIS A 408 7.44 -24.17 16.24
C HIS A 408 8.12 -25.09 17.26
N HIS A 409 8.54 -24.56 18.41
CA HIS A 409 9.05 -25.34 19.51
C HIS A 409 8.64 -24.74 20.86
N GLY A 410 7.62 -25.31 21.47
CA GLY A 410 7.10 -24.84 22.77
C GLY A 410 6.52 -23.43 22.70
N SER A 411 7.22 -22.44 23.26
CA SER A 411 6.82 -21.03 23.23
C SER A 411 7.59 -20.21 22.19
N GLN A 412 8.33 -20.84 21.30
CA GLN A 412 9.19 -20.20 20.29
C GLN A 412 8.70 -20.54 18.89
N GLU A 413 8.71 -19.54 18.02
CA GLU A 413 8.47 -19.62 16.59
C GLU A 413 9.70 -19.10 15.85
N TRP A 414 10.55 -20.01 15.42
CA TRP A 414 11.73 -19.69 14.64
C TRP A 414 11.40 -19.47 13.19
N LYS A 415 12.09 -18.49 12.60
CA LYS A 415 11.95 -18.15 11.20
C LYS A 415 13.29 -17.76 10.61
N ALA A 416 13.66 -18.32 9.43
CA ALA A 416 14.84 -17.92 8.70
C ALA A 416 14.63 -18.03 7.18
N GLY A 417 15.30 -17.23 6.38
CA GLY A 417 15.17 -17.28 4.93
C GLY A 417 16.24 -16.51 4.19
N VAL A 418 16.21 -16.69 2.87
CA VAL A 418 17.06 -15.99 1.91
C VAL A 418 16.22 -15.47 0.77
N GLU A 419 16.63 -14.35 0.22
CA GLU A 419 16.01 -13.71 -0.94
C GLU A 419 17.09 -13.34 -1.96
N SER A 420 16.72 -13.37 -3.21
CA SER A 420 17.50 -12.80 -4.30
C SER A 420 16.56 -12.13 -5.29
N ASP A 421 16.87 -10.91 -5.61
CA ASP A 421 16.14 -10.08 -6.57
C ASP A 421 17.14 -9.59 -7.60
N ALA A 422 16.88 -9.84 -8.86
CA ALA A 422 17.74 -9.47 -9.97
C ALA A 422 16.91 -8.74 -11.02
N MET A 423 17.23 -7.48 -11.28
CA MET A 423 16.51 -6.64 -12.22
C MET A 423 17.45 -6.18 -13.34
N SER A 424 16.95 -6.15 -14.56
CA SER A 424 17.63 -5.53 -15.70
C SER A 424 16.89 -4.25 -16.04
N LEU A 425 17.46 -3.10 -15.67
CA LEU A 425 16.92 -1.77 -15.94
C LEU A 425 17.33 -1.30 -17.31
N HIS A 426 16.38 -0.69 -18.03
CA HIS A 426 16.62 0.01 -19.27
C HIS A 426 15.87 1.36 -19.21
N GLU A 427 16.61 2.46 -19.37
CA GLU A 427 16.08 3.82 -19.39
C GLU A 427 16.42 4.51 -20.71
N ASN A 428 15.41 5.13 -21.30
CA ASN A 428 15.56 5.96 -22.50
C ASN A 428 14.76 7.25 -22.31
N PHE A 429 15.46 8.37 -22.27
CA PHE A 429 14.87 9.70 -22.11
C PHE A 429 15.33 10.60 -23.24
N SER A 430 14.43 11.42 -23.77
CA SER A 430 14.79 12.52 -24.65
C SER A 430 13.87 13.71 -24.46
N ASP A 431 14.40 14.90 -24.68
CA ASP A 431 13.63 16.12 -24.65
C ASP A 431 13.93 17.06 -25.82
N VAL A 432 13.00 18.00 -26.06
CA VAL A 432 13.11 19.09 -26.98
C VAL A 432 12.55 20.34 -26.33
N ILE A 433 13.40 21.34 -26.08
CA ILE A 433 12.97 22.66 -25.62
C ILE A 433 12.28 23.39 -26.78
N THR A 434 11.02 23.78 -26.58
CA THR A 434 10.18 24.42 -27.59
C THR A 434 10.08 25.92 -27.42
N VAL A 435 10.58 26.48 -26.31
CA VAL A 435 10.64 27.91 -26.06
C VAL A 435 11.85 28.53 -26.80
N ASN A 436 11.70 29.77 -27.28
CA ASN A 436 12.83 30.48 -27.84
C ASN A 436 13.88 30.76 -26.75
N PRO A 437 15.15 30.35 -26.94
CA PRO A 437 16.20 30.57 -25.93
C PRO A 437 16.47 32.06 -25.60
N ASN A 438 16.11 32.97 -26.50
CA ASN A 438 16.27 34.39 -26.30
C ASN A 438 15.00 35.11 -25.80
N ASP A 439 13.95 34.35 -25.49
CA ASP A 439 12.74 34.90 -24.89
C ASP A 439 13.04 35.30 -23.43
N PRO A 440 12.74 36.53 -23.00
CA PRO A 440 12.94 36.97 -21.64
C PRO A 440 12.07 36.18 -20.62
N ASN A 441 11.08 35.40 -21.08
CA ASN A 441 10.27 34.51 -20.26
C ASN A 441 10.71 33.02 -20.38
N ASN A 442 11.84 32.75 -21.03
CA ASN A 442 12.39 31.40 -21.09
C ASN A 442 12.71 30.89 -19.69
N PRO A 443 12.10 29.77 -19.22
CA PRO A 443 12.36 29.23 -17.90
C PRO A 443 13.69 28.47 -17.80
N PHE A 444 14.36 28.21 -18.93
CA PHE A 444 15.62 27.46 -18.96
C PHE A 444 16.82 28.41 -19.07
N ASP A 445 17.96 27.93 -18.57
CA ASP A 445 19.23 28.61 -18.83
C ASP A 445 19.49 28.71 -20.36
N PRO A 446 19.86 29.89 -20.91
CA PRO A 446 20.17 30.03 -22.33
C PRO A 446 21.25 29.07 -22.85
N ALA A 447 22.08 28.54 -21.95
CA ALA A 447 23.10 27.52 -22.28
C ALA A 447 22.55 26.11 -22.33
N THR A 448 21.32 25.88 -21.89
CA THR A 448 20.68 24.56 -21.98
C THR A 448 20.49 24.14 -23.40
N PRO A 449 20.95 22.97 -23.85
CA PRO A 449 20.79 22.52 -25.22
C PRO A 449 19.30 22.38 -25.56
N THR A 450 18.93 22.72 -26.78
CA THR A 450 17.54 22.62 -27.26
C THR A 450 17.06 21.19 -27.44
N THR A 451 17.94 20.23 -27.42
CA THR A 451 17.64 18.78 -27.46
C THR A 451 18.63 18.02 -26.62
N PHE A 452 18.13 17.07 -25.89
CA PHE A 452 18.94 16.14 -25.11
C PHE A 452 18.42 14.72 -25.31
N GLY A 453 19.28 13.73 -25.15
CA GLY A 453 18.92 12.32 -25.21
C GLY A 453 19.84 11.47 -24.35
N PHE A 454 19.25 10.49 -23.68
CA PHE A 454 19.93 9.54 -22.84
C PHE A 454 19.41 8.12 -23.08
N THR A 455 20.30 7.15 -23.09
CA THR A 455 19.94 5.72 -23.05
C THR A 455 20.91 5.01 -22.10
N GLY A 456 20.36 4.31 -21.13
CA GLY A 456 21.11 3.54 -20.15
C GLY A 456 20.54 2.12 -19.97
N ASN A 457 21.43 1.18 -19.68
CA ASN A 457 21.06 -0.19 -19.32
C ASN A 457 21.99 -0.69 -18.22
N ARG A 458 21.42 -1.23 -17.15
CA ARG A 458 22.21 -1.73 -16.03
C ARG A 458 21.49 -2.84 -15.26
N PRO A 459 22.21 -3.92 -14.87
CA PRO A 459 21.66 -4.89 -13.92
C PRO A 459 21.66 -4.33 -12.49
N ASP A 460 20.59 -4.58 -11.78
CA ASP A 460 20.47 -4.43 -10.34
C ASP A 460 20.48 -5.82 -9.69
N LEU A 461 21.14 -5.95 -8.55
CA LEU A 461 21.15 -7.19 -7.78
C LEU A 461 20.99 -6.86 -6.30
N GLU A 462 19.91 -7.37 -5.73
CA GLU A 462 19.64 -7.30 -4.31
C GLU A 462 19.58 -8.71 -3.71
N GLN A 463 20.27 -8.92 -2.61
CA GLN A 463 20.28 -10.20 -1.91
C GLN A 463 20.05 -9.97 -0.43
N SER A 464 19.34 -10.88 0.21
CA SER A 464 19.05 -10.77 1.62
C SER A 464 19.05 -12.13 2.31
N ALA A 465 19.37 -12.11 3.61
CA ALA A 465 19.19 -13.24 4.50
C ALA A 465 18.64 -12.74 5.83
N PHE A 466 17.74 -13.48 6.44
CA PHE A 466 17.15 -13.10 7.72
C PHE A 466 16.95 -14.30 8.65
N VAL A 467 16.90 -14.00 9.95
CA VAL A 467 16.50 -14.92 11.01
C VAL A 467 15.66 -14.14 12.04
N GLU A 468 14.64 -14.78 12.55
CA GLU A 468 13.69 -14.20 13.52
C GLU A 468 13.21 -15.26 14.50
N ASP A 469 12.99 -14.87 15.76
CA ASP A 469 12.39 -15.71 16.80
C ASP A 469 11.27 -14.94 17.51
N LEU A 470 10.05 -15.44 17.41
CA LEU A 470 8.89 -14.95 18.12
C LEU A 470 8.67 -15.83 19.35
N ILE A 471 8.79 -15.23 20.54
CA ILE A 471 8.82 -15.94 21.82
C ILE A 471 7.64 -15.50 22.69
N HIS A 472 6.87 -16.49 23.21
CA HIS A 472 5.70 -16.27 24.06
C HIS A 472 5.87 -16.81 25.48
N PRO A 473 6.68 -16.20 26.36
CA PRO A 473 6.83 -16.63 27.74
C PRO A 473 5.69 -16.09 28.63
N GLY A 474 4.61 -16.84 28.73
CA GLY A 474 3.45 -16.51 29.55
C GLY A 474 2.59 -15.37 29.02
N LYS A 475 2.74 -14.17 29.55
CA LYS A 475 1.98 -12.96 29.12
C LYS A 475 2.85 -11.98 28.33
N TRP A 476 4.01 -12.38 27.94
CA TRP A 476 4.91 -11.61 27.10
C TRP A 476 4.90 -12.15 25.67
N THR A 477 5.01 -11.27 24.74
CA THR A 477 5.31 -11.56 23.33
C THR A 477 6.56 -10.78 22.98
N MET A 478 7.58 -11.46 22.50
CA MET A 478 8.86 -10.86 22.11
C MET A 478 9.21 -11.33 20.71
N ASN A 479 9.63 -10.40 19.86
CA ASN A 479 10.17 -10.73 18.56
C ASN A 479 11.61 -10.20 18.47
N ALA A 480 12.55 -11.05 18.07
CA ALA A 480 13.94 -10.70 17.88
C ALA A 480 14.39 -11.16 16.49
N GLY A 481 14.76 -10.23 15.63
CA GLY A 481 15.13 -10.49 14.25
C GLY A 481 16.44 -9.86 13.85
N LEU A 482 17.12 -10.48 12.90
CA LEU A 482 18.31 -9.97 12.24
C LEU A 482 18.18 -10.19 10.75
N ARG A 483 18.39 -9.12 9.97
CA ARG A 483 18.40 -9.18 8.51
C ARG A 483 19.73 -8.64 7.99
N TRP A 484 20.29 -9.30 7.00
CA TRP A 484 21.40 -8.83 6.17
C TRP A 484 20.86 -8.54 4.78
N ASP A 485 21.21 -7.36 4.23
CA ASP A 485 20.89 -6.93 2.88
C ASP A 485 22.16 -6.58 2.12
N HIS A 486 22.22 -6.94 0.84
CA HIS A 486 23.22 -6.56 -0.13
C HIS A 486 22.54 -5.87 -1.30
N TYR A 487 23.04 -4.71 -1.71
CA TYR A 487 22.55 -3.92 -2.84
C TYR A 487 23.69 -3.61 -3.80
N GLN A 488 23.46 -3.81 -5.09
CA GLN A 488 24.44 -3.55 -6.15
C GLN A 488 23.77 -3.03 -7.42
N LEU A 489 23.64 -1.72 -7.53
CA LEU A 489 23.26 -1.01 -8.77
C LEU A 489 24.27 0.11 -9.04
N LEU A 490 24.07 1.32 -8.51
CA LEU A 490 24.99 2.45 -8.64
C LEU A 490 26.18 2.33 -7.69
N VAL A 491 25.92 1.86 -6.50
CA VAL A 491 26.88 1.61 -5.43
C VAL A 491 26.77 0.14 -4.99
N ASN A 492 27.79 -0.34 -4.29
CA ASN A 492 27.77 -1.65 -3.69
C ASN A 492 27.79 -1.47 -2.17
N GLN A 493 26.70 -1.84 -1.51
CA GLN A 493 26.55 -1.68 -0.07
C GLN A 493 25.97 -2.94 0.59
N ASN A 494 26.36 -3.14 1.85
CA ASN A 494 25.82 -4.15 2.73
C ASN A 494 25.27 -3.51 3.99
N ALA A 495 24.17 -4.04 4.47
CA ALA A 495 23.56 -3.59 5.72
C ALA A 495 23.19 -4.77 6.63
N VAL A 496 23.30 -4.55 7.94
CA VAL A 496 22.78 -5.47 8.95
C VAL A 496 21.74 -4.73 9.76
N SER A 497 20.53 -5.27 9.81
CA SER A 497 19.33 -4.64 10.35
C SER A 497 18.77 -5.47 11.52
N PRO A 498 19.24 -5.25 12.76
CA PRO A 498 18.63 -5.85 13.94
C PRO A 498 17.27 -5.21 14.21
N ARG A 499 16.32 -6.04 14.62
CA ARG A 499 14.95 -5.66 15.01
C ARG A 499 14.59 -6.33 16.31
N PHE A 500 13.88 -5.61 17.16
CA PHE A 500 13.41 -6.14 18.43
C PHE A 500 12.08 -5.50 18.80
N SER A 501 11.11 -6.32 19.15
CA SER A 501 9.86 -5.84 19.71
C SER A 501 9.44 -6.68 20.91
N VAL A 502 8.74 -6.05 21.85
CA VAL A 502 8.25 -6.68 23.06
C VAL A 502 6.87 -6.14 23.41
N ALA A 503 5.96 -7.03 23.75
CA ALA A 503 4.67 -6.68 24.31
C ALA A 503 4.41 -7.43 25.61
N ARG A 504 3.59 -6.83 26.47
CA ARG A 504 3.08 -7.46 27.66
C ARG A 504 1.58 -7.29 27.78
N TYR A 505 0.89 -8.39 27.89
CA TYR A 505 -0.54 -8.43 28.13
C TYR A 505 -0.86 -8.43 29.62
N PHE A 506 -1.76 -7.56 30.07
CA PHE A 506 -2.30 -7.43 31.42
C PHE A 506 -3.81 -7.78 31.38
N PRO A 507 -4.18 -9.06 31.53
CA PRO A 507 -5.59 -9.51 31.38
C PRO A 507 -6.56 -8.79 32.31
N SER A 508 -6.19 -8.60 33.58
CA SER A 508 -7.04 -7.93 34.57
C SER A 508 -7.35 -6.47 34.26
N ALA A 509 -6.50 -5.83 33.43
CA ALA A 509 -6.66 -4.46 33.00
C ALA A 509 -7.21 -4.35 31.57
N GLY A 510 -7.30 -5.47 30.81
CA GLY A 510 -7.58 -5.45 29.38
C GLY A 510 -6.60 -4.55 28.64
N LEU A 511 -5.30 -4.67 28.90
CA LEU A 511 -4.26 -3.77 28.42
C LEU A 511 -3.08 -4.53 27.86
N ILE A 512 -2.61 -4.14 26.68
CA ILE A 512 -1.31 -4.53 26.12
C ILE A 512 -0.44 -3.29 26.04
N VAL A 513 0.81 -3.41 26.47
CA VAL A 513 1.85 -2.36 26.29
C VAL A 513 2.95 -2.96 25.45
N HIS A 514 3.41 -2.24 24.44
CA HIS A 514 4.47 -2.72 23.57
C HIS A 514 5.54 -1.64 23.30
N ALA A 515 6.73 -2.09 22.94
CA ALA A 515 7.81 -1.27 22.47
C ALA A 515 8.56 -2.00 21.37
N SER A 516 9.03 -1.24 20.35
CA SER A 516 9.86 -1.79 19.29
C SER A 516 11.05 -0.90 18.96
N TYR A 517 12.08 -1.55 18.45
CA TYR A 517 13.24 -0.96 17.80
C TYR A 517 13.51 -1.68 16.49
N ASP A 518 13.48 -0.94 15.38
CA ASP A 518 13.77 -1.46 14.05
C ASP A 518 14.92 -0.67 13.44
N ARG A 519 16.05 -1.34 13.17
CA ARG A 519 17.02 -0.83 12.21
C ARG A 519 16.60 -1.27 10.82
N VAL A 520 16.54 -0.33 9.89
CA VAL A 520 16.00 -0.57 8.55
C VAL A 520 16.94 0.00 7.48
N PHE A 521 16.90 -0.61 6.31
CA PHE A 521 17.70 -0.29 5.15
C PHE A 521 16.77 -0.13 3.96
N GLN A 522 16.94 0.95 3.18
CA GLN A 522 16.15 1.19 1.98
C GLN A 522 17.07 1.41 0.79
N THR A 523 16.83 0.66 -0.27
CA THR A 523 17.47 0.87 -1.57
C THR A 523 16.85 2.09 -2.26
N PRO A 524 17.61 2.85 -3.07
CA PRO A 524 17.08 3.94 -3.86
C PRO A 524 15.96 3.45 -4.80
N SER A 525 15.05 4.35 -5.16
CA SER A 525 14.10 4.08 -6.24
C SER A 525 14.86 3.81 -7.54
N ALA A 526 14.42 2.81 -8.30
CA ALA A 526 15.00 2.49 -9.60
C ALA A 526 14.56 3.49 -10.70
N GLU A 527 13.60 4.35 -10.41
CA GLU A 527 12.99 5.29 -11.33
C GLU A 527 13.97 6.36 -11.81
N ASN A 528 14.28 6.36 -13.09
CA ASN A 528 15.20 7.30 -13.76
C ASN A 528 16.57 7.49 -13.07
N ILE A 529 16.99 6.52 -12.28
CA ILE A 529 18.22 6.60 -11.49
C ILE A 529 19.48 6.55 -12.38
N LEU A 530 19.41 5.85 -13.52
CA LEU A 530 20.53 5.79 -14.47
C LEU A 530 20.69 7.12 -15.19
N LEU A 531 19.57 7.75 -15.60
CA LEU A 531 19.56 9.10 -16.19
C LEU A 531 20.21 10.10 -15.22
N ALA A 532 19.69 10.21 -14.00
CA ALA A 532 20.17 11.15 -12.98
C ALA A 532 21.66 10.93 -12.62
N SER A 533 22.13 9.69 -12.72
CA SER A 533 23.51 9.32 -12.42
C SER A 533 24.46 9.39 -13.62
N SER A 534 23.96 9.66 -14.83
CA SER A 534 24.75 9.67 -16.05
C SER A 534 25.68 10.89 -16.15
N ALA A 535 26.87 10.70 -16.74
CA ALA A 535 27.75 11.80 -17.08
C ALA A 535 27.17 12.69 -18.21
N GLN A 536 26.23 12.18 -19.00
CA GLN A 536 25.64 12.91 -20.13
C GLN A 536 24.82 14.13 -19.66
N VAL A 537 24.22 14.08 -18.46
CA VAL A 537 23.46 15.20 -17.88
C VAL A 537 24.30 16.47 -17.64
N GLN A 538 25.63 16.35 -17.67
CA GLN A 538 26.52 17.52 -17.61
C GLN A 538 26.37 18.44 -18.81
N SER A 539 25.79 17.99 -19.91
CA SER A 539 25.48 18.83 -21.06
C SER A 539 24.21 19.65 -20.89
N LEU A 540 23.34 19.32 -19.93
CA LEU A 540 22.05 20.01 -19.73
C LEU A 540 22.21 21.44 -19.16
N ASN A 541 23.24 21.68 -18.37
CA ASN A 541 23.47 22.98 -17.78
C ASN A 541 24.98 23.17 -17.48
N PRO A 542 25.55 24.38 -17.60
CA PRO A 542 26.93 24.66 -17.22
C PRO A 542 27.20 24.41 -15.72
N GLU A 543 26.20 24.64 -14.87
CA GLU A 543 26.24 24.35 -13.45
C GLU A 543 25.49 23.06 -13.15
N VAL A 544 26.20 21.98 -12.87
CA VAL A 544 25.65 20.65 -12.59
C VAL A 544 26.31 20.07 -11.33
N LEU A 545 25.50 19.65 -10.40
CA LEU A 545 25.91 18.81 -9.29
C LEU A 545 25.28 17.44 -9.44
N ARG A 546 26.10 16.40 -9.51
CA ARG A 546 25.67 15.00 -9.61
C ARG A 546 26.35 14.18 -8.52
N LEU A 547 25.54 13.58 -7.66
CA LEU A 547 25.99 12.73 -6.56
C LEU A 547 25.33 11.35 -6.70
N PRO A 548 26.06 10.25 -6.46
CA PRO A 548 25.42 8.93 -6.45
C PRO A 548 24.39 8.87 -5.33
N VAL A 549 23.21 8.35 -5.63
CA VAL A 549 22.19 8.11 -4.61
C VAL A 549 22.54 6.83 -3.87
N GLU A 550 22.85 6.95 -2.59
CA GLU A 550 23.15 5.82 -1.72
C GLU A 550 21.92 5.34 -0.96
N PRO A 551 21.86 4.07 -0.58
CA PRO A 551 20.79 3.55 0.27
C PRO A 551 20.62 4.33 1.57
N SER A 552 19.37 4.46 2.00
CA SER A 552 18.98 5.08 3.26
C SER A 552 19.09 4.11 4.43
N HIS A 553 19.43 4.64 5.62
CA HIS A 553 19.52 3.86 6.85
C HIS A 553 18.68 4.51 7.95
N GLY A 554 17.76 3.77 8.55
CA GLY A 554 16.88 4.28 9.60
C GLY A 554 17.03 3.53 10.92
N ASN A 555 16.83 4.26 12.04
CA ASN A 555 16.63 3.70 13.37
C ASN A 555 15.29 4.19 13.88
N TYR A 556 14.36 3.25 14.07
CA TYR A 556 12.97 3.52 14.42
C TYR A 556 12.69 3.01 15.82
N PHE A 557 12.03 3.83 16.61
CA PHE A 557 11.60 3.52 17.96
C PHE A 557 10.09 3.73 18.07
N GLU A 558 9.41 2.79 18.69
CA GLU A 558 8.00 2.92 19.02
C GLU A 558 7.73 2.49 20.46
N LEU A 559 6.80 3.17 21.08
CA LEU A 559 6.18 2.80 22.35
C LEU A 559 4.68 2.94 22.21
N GLY A 560 3.93 1.90 22.52
CA GLY A 560 2.48 1.92 22.35
C GLY A 560 1.74 1.15 23.43
N ALA A 561 0.42 1.36 23.43
CA ALA A 561 -0.50 0.65 24.31
C ALA A 561 -1.83 0.45 23.59
N THR A 562 -2.39 -0.75 23.75
CA THR A 562 -3.72 -1.12 23.28
C THR A 562 -4.59 -1.47 24.47
N LYS A 563 -5.75 -0.83 24.61
CA LYS A 563 -6.68 -1.06 25.69
C LYS A 563 -8.08 -1.39 25.20
N GLY A 564 -8.61 -2.55 25.62
CA GLY A 564 -10.02 -2.88 25.51
C GLY A 564 -10.81 -2.29 26.70
N PHE A 565 -11.97 -1.71 26.44
CA PHE A 565 -12.86 -1.22 27.48
C PHE A 565 -14.33 -1.36 27.08
N LEU A 566 -15.19 -1.55 28.10
CA LEU A 566 -16.63 -1.78 27.94
C LEU A 566 -16.97 -2.95 26.98
N ASN A 567 -16.03 -3.85 26.73
CA ASN A 567 -16.15 -5.01 25.85
C ASN A 567 -16.53 -4.72 24.39
N GLN A 568 -16.38 -3.46 23.95
CA GLN A 568 -16.86 -2.97 22.67
C GLN A 568 -15.92 -1.96 22.02
N PHE A 569 -15.02 -1.36 22.81
CA PHE A 569 -14.14 -0.30 22.36
C PHE A 569 -12.68 -0.76 22.49
N ARG A 570 -11.90 -0.52 21.48
CA ARG A 570 -10.44 -0.66 21.46
C ARG A 570 -9.81 0.72 21.28
N LEU A 571 -8.87 1.05 22.14
CA LEU A 571 -8.03 2.24 22.04
C LEU A 571 -6.60 1.80 21.79
N ASP A 572 -6.03 2.20 20.68
CA ASP A 572 -4.61 2.09 20.35
C ASP A 572 -3.97 3.48 20.46
N VAL A 573 -2.83 3.59 21.13
CA VAL A 573 -2.03 4.82 21.23
C VAL A 573 -0.57 4.46 21.02
N ASN A 574 0.11 5.16 20.11
CA ASN A 574 1.51 4.92 19.80
C ASN A 574 2.27 6.26 19.77
N TYR A 575 3.48 6.27 20.28
CA TYR A 575 4.49 7.29 20.08
C TYR A 575 5.62 6.70 19.27
N PHE A 576 6.07 7.40 18.22
CA PHE A 576 7.16 6.93 17.38
C PHE A 576 8.22 8.01 17.18
N ARG A 577 9.45 7.55 16.90
CA ARG A 577 10.56 8.41 16.51
C ARG A 577 11.48 7.70 15.54
N ARG A 578 11.78 8.37 14.42
CA ARG A 578 12.58 7.88 13.31
C ARG A 578 13.79 8.78 13.10
N TYR A 579 14.96 8.18 12.99
CA TYR A 579 16.22 8.84 12.62
C TYR A 579 16.68 8.21 11.31
N VAL A 580 16.76 8.97 10.24
CA VAL A 580 17.13 8.49 8.92
C VAL A 580 18.36 9.22 8.44
N ASN A 581 19.34 8.49 7.90
CA ASN A 581 20.50 9.02 7.18
C ASN A 581 20.34 8.69 5.70
N ASN A 582 20.87 9.54 4.82
CA ASN A 582 20.62 9.53 3.38
C ASN A 582 19.09 9.48 3.12
N TYR A 583 18.38 10.44 3.72
CA TYR A 583 16.93 10.49 3.62
C TYR A 583 16.51 10.71 2.19
N ALA A 584 15.80 9.73 1.63
CA ALA A 584 15.34 9.75 0.24
C ALA A 584 14.20 10.74 0.06
N ASP A 585 14.19 11.38 -1.10
CA ASP A 585 13.15 12.25 -1.65
C ASP A 585 13.25 12.15 -3.17
N ASP A 586 12.45 12.88 -3.95
CA ASP A 586 12.54 12.92 -5.40
C ASP A 586 12.58 14.36 -5.93
N ASP A 587 13.01 14.51 -7.18
CA ASP A 587 13.02 15.76 -7.91
C ASP A 587 12.68 15.49 -9.39
N GLN A 588 12.36 16.53 -10.14
CA GLN A 588 11.96 16.44 -11.53
C GLN A 588 13.00 17.05 -12.46
N ILE A 589 13.26 16.42 -13.60
CA ILE A 589 14.21 16.94 -14.58
C ILE A 589 13.58 18.03 -15.44
N LEU A 590 14.19 19.22 -15.48
CA LEU A 590 13.85 20.35 -16.37
C LEU A 590 12.35 20.72 -16.37
N SER A 591 11.67 20.60 -15.26
CA SER A 591 10.21 20.84 -15.15
C SER A 591 9.36 19.91 -16.04
N THR A 592 9.82 18.69 -16.26
CA THR A 592 9.02 17.59 -16.85
C THR A 592 8.36 16.77 -15.75
N ALA A 593 7.47 15.84 -16.12
CA ALA A 593 6.92 14.85 -15.19
C ALA A 593 7.86 13.66 -14.93
N VAL A 594 9.13 13.76 -15.31
CA VAL A 594 10.13 12.70 -15.13
C VAL A 594 10.84 12.90 -13.81
N SER A 595 10.43 12.13 -12.81
CA SER A 595 11.02 12.14 -11.46
C SER A 595 12.27 11.26 -11.37
N PHE A 596 13.16 11.59 -10.46
CA PHE A 596 14.34 10.79 -10.13
C PHE A 596 14.67 10.94 -8.63
N PRO A 597 15.30 9.93 -8.01
CA PRO A 597 15.59 9.96 -6.58
C PRO A 597 16.69 10.97 -6.23
N ILE A 598 16.49 11.68 -5.12
CA ILE A 598 17.49 12.50 -4.45
C ILE A 598 17.66 12.01 -3.01
N ALA A 599 18.66 12.53 -2.30
CA ALA A 599 18.86 12.21 -0.90
C ALA A 599 19.40 13.43 -0.11
N PHE A 600 18.87 13.61 1.10
CA PHE A 600 19.36 14.55 2.10
C PHE A 600 20.22 13.86 3.14
N ARG A 601 21.10 14.61 3.77
CA ARG A 601 22.02 14.09 4.79
C ARG A 601 21.30 13.26 5.87
N LYS A 602 20.17 13.75 6.38
CA LYS A 602 19.36 13.05 7.37
C LYS A 602 17.96 13.65 7.50
N ALA A 603 17.04 12.86 8.06
CA ALA A 603 15.78 13.34 8.57
C ALA A 603 15.53 12.86 10.01
N ILE A 604 14.73 13.61 10.75
CA ILE A 604 14.19 13.21 12.06
C ILE A 604 12.69 13.44 12.02
N ILE A 605 11.94 12.36 12.19
CA ILE A 605 10.48 12.37 12.16
C ILE A 605 9.98 11.76 13.47
N TYR A 606 9.03 12.41 14.13
CA TYR A 606 8.45 11.90 15.37
C TYR A 606 6.99 12.33 15.49
N GLY A 607 6.24 11.55 16.25
CA GLY A 607 4.83 11.84 16.42
C GLY A 607 4.14 10.93 17.40
N ALA A 608 2.84 11.15 17.54
CA ALA A 608 1.94 10.32 18.31
C ALA A 608 0.67 10.05 17.51
N GLU A 609 0.18 8.84 17.62
CA GLU A 609 -1.02 8.36 16.93
C GLU A 609 -1.98 7.76 17.93
N GLY A 610 -3.27 7.92 17.68
CA GLY A 610 -4.32 7.29 18.45
C GLY A 610 -5.47 6.83 17.56
N LYS A 611 -6.02 5.65 17.84
CA LYS A 611 -7.21 5.10 17.16
C LYS A 611 -8.17 4.57 18.22
N ILE A 612 -9.38 5.08 18.22
CA ILE A 612 -10.50 4.46 18.94
C ILE A 612 -11.32 3.70 17.92
N GLU A 613 -11.50 2.41 18.13
CA GLU A 613 -12.23 1.53 17.25
C GLU A 613 -13.39 0.87 17.95
N VAL A 614 -14.49 0.76 17.25
CA VAL A 614 -15.74 0.11 17.66
C VAL A 614 -16.07 -0.94 16.59
N PRO A 615 -15.57 -2.18 16.72
CA PRO A 615 -15.86 -3.24 15.76
C PRO A 615 -17.37 -3.50 15.65
N HIS A 616 -18.03 -3.61 16.78
CA HIS A 616 -19.48 -3.79 16.83
C HIS A 616 -20.08 -3.29 18.15
N TRP A 617 -20.95 -2.28 18.07
CA TRP A 617 -21.74 -1.79 19.19
C TRP A 617 -23.20 -1.58 18.80
N LYS A 618 -24.07 -2.54 19.11
CA LYS A 618 -25.47 -2.56 18.68
C LYS A 618 -25.58 -2.51 17.14
N ARG A 619 -25.86 -1.33 16.60
CA ARG A 619 -25.99 -1.04 15.17
C ARG A 619 -24.89 -0.13 14.63
N PHE A 620 -23.89 0.17 15.46
CA PHE A 620 -22.78 1.03 15.12
C PHE A 620 -21.49 0.22 14.98
N SER A 621 -20.68 0.56 14.00
CA SER A 621 -19.28 0.20 13.90
C SER A 621 -18.49 1.39 13.35
N GLY A 622 -17.16 1.39 13.52
CA GLY A 622 -16.34 2.46 12.96
C GLY A 622 -15.12 2.77 13.80
N PHE A 623 -14.42 3.84 13.43
CA PHE A 623 -13.24 4.30 14.14
C PHE A 623 -13.10 5.84 14.09
N LEU A 624 -12.34 6.35 15.04
CA LEU A 624 -11.77 7.70 15.05
C LEU A 624 -10.27 7.55 15.19
N SER A 625 -9.50 8.06 14.23
CA SER A 625 -8.04 8.15 14.33
C SER A 625 -7.57 9.59 14.36
N TYR A 626 -6.45 9.80 15.06
CA TYR A 626 -5.75 11.06 15.10
C TYR A 626 -4.26 10.82 15.08
N SER A 627 -3.54 11.59 14.26
CA SER A 627 -2.07 11.55 14.18
C SER A 627 -1.51 12.96 14.32
N TYR A 628 -0.53 13.10 15.18
CA TYR A 628 0.33 14.29 15.27
C TYR A 628 1.72 13.91 14.82
N MET A 629 2.31 14.66 13.87
CA MET A 629 3.61 14.38 13.30
C MET A 629 4.42 15.64 13.11
N VAL A 630 5.73 15.52 13.29
CA VAL A 630 6.73 16.54 13.01
C VAL A 630 7.87 15.89 12.24
N GLY A 631 8.09 16.33 11.01
CA GLY A 631 9.21 15.93 10.16
C GLY A 631 10.15 17.08 9.86
N ASN A 632 11.45 16.83 9.91
CA ASN A 632 12.47 17.78 9.48
C ASN A 632 13.57 17.03 8.73
N ALA A 633 14.00 17.58 7.60
CA ALA A 633 15.15 17.14 6.84
C ALA A 633 16.30 18.14 6.95
N TRP A 634 17.54 17.68 6.75
CA TRP A 634 18.76 18.48 6.91
C TRP A 634 19.63 18.47 5.67
N PHE A 635 20.05 19.65 5.23
CA PHE A 635 21.12 19.82 4.26
C PHE A 635 22.50 19.33 4.79
N PRO A 636 23.48 19.09 3.90
CA PRO A 636 23.40 19.16 2.45
C PRO A 636 22.68 17.97 1.85
N VAL A 637 22.39 18.04 0.54
CA VAL A 637 22.04 16.86 -0.26
C VAL A 637 23.21 15.88 -0.29
N THR A 638 22.92 14.59 -0.33
CA THR A 638 23.94 13.52 -0.35
C THR A 638 23.83 12.64 -1.60
N GLY A 639 22.77 12.80 -2.41
CA GLY A 639 22.56 12.08 -3.65
C GLY A 639 21.62 12.83 -4.58
N GLY A 640 21.70 12.58 -5.89
CA GLY A 640 20.82 13.13 -6.91
C GLY A 640 21.50 14.01 -7.95
N LEU A 641 20.67 14.60 -8.82
CA LEU A 641 21.05 15.52 -9.87
C LEU A 641 20.47 16.90 -9.57
N PHE A 642 21.27 17.95 -9.70
CA PHE A 642 20.85 19.35 -9.50
C PHE A 642 21.43 20.18 -10.64
N LEU A 643 20.62 21.05 -11.24
CA LEU A 643 20.96 21.83 -12.41
C LEU A 643 20.77 23.33 -12.14
N GLY A 644 21.70 24.18 -12.64
CA GLY A 644 21.57 25.64 -12.55
C GLY A 644 21.41 26.16 -11.12
N ASP A 645 20.39 26.96 -10.88
CA ASP A 645 20.13 27.57 -9.57
C ASP A 645 19.91 26.56 -8.44
N ASP A 646 19.43 25.34 -8.75
CA ASP A 646 19.24 24.26 -7.77
C ASP A 646 20.56 23.79 -7.20
N VAL A 647 21.67 23.91 -7.94
CA VAL A 647 23.02 23.61 -7.44
C VAL A 647 23.36 24.49 -6.23
N ILE A 648 22.99 25.77 -6.26
CA ILE A 648 23.22 26.69 -5.15
C ILE A 648 22.39 26.29 -3.95
N GLY A 649 21.13 25.88 -4.16
CA GLY A 649 20.25 25.35 -3.13
C GLY A 649 20.77 24.06 -2.50
N ALA A 650 21.32 23.18 -3.34
CA ALA A 650 21.82 21.87 -2.93
C ALA A 650 23.19 21.91 -2.23
N THR A 651 24.10 22.80 -2.65
CA THR A 651 25.52 22.68 -2.28
C THR A 651 25.88 23.27 -0.98
N SER A 652 25.13 24.04 -0.27
CA SER A 652 25.97 24.27 0.81
C SER A 652 25.94 25.41 1.69
N GLN A 653 25.40 26.36 1.27
CA GLN A 653 25.26 27.54 2.10
C GLN A 653 24.03 27.45 2.99
N LEU A 654 23.09 26.58 2.63
CA LEU A 654 21.93 26.23 3.44
C LEU A 654 22.35 25.25 4.56
N ARG A 655 22.92 25.81 5.64
CA ARG A 655 23.11 25.08 6.89
C ARG A 655 21.81 25.15 7.67
N GLY A 656 21.25 24.00 8.02
CA GLY A 656 20.06 23.97 8.84
C GLY A 656 19.15 22.79 8.51
N HIS A 657 17.96 22.90 8.98
CA HIS A 657 16.88 21.97 8.68
C HIS A 657 15.68 22.73 8.10
N PHE A 658 14.88 22.04 7.38
CA PHE A 658 13.62 22.52 6.83
C PHE A 658 12.52 21.49 7.16
N PRO A 659 11.23 21.91 7.20
CA PRO A 659 10.15 20.95 7.32
C PRO A 659 10.20 19.96 6.16
N ASP A 660 10.10 18.67 6.48
CA ASP A 660 9.90 17.62 5.51
C ASP A 660 8.63 17.90 4.70
N SER A 661 8.63 17.56 3.40
CA SER A 661 7.49 17.77 2.48
C SER A 661 6.19 17.19 3.04
N GLN A 662 6.29 16.09 3.79
CA GLN A 662 5.19 15.38 4.41
C GLN A 662 4.81 15.85 5.82
N ASP A 663 5.38 16.96 6.32
CA ASP A 663 5.15 17.46 7.68
C ASP A 663 3.73 18.02 7.88
N GLN A 664 2.69 17.18 7.73
CA GLN A 664 1.33 17.52 8.14
C GLN A 664 1.16 17.33 9.64
N ARG A 665 1.10 18.43 10.39
CA ARG A 665 1.11 18.42 11.87
C ARG A 665 -0.05 17.66 12.49
N ASN A 666 -1.22 17.74 11.92
CA ASN A 666 -2.40 17.10 12.47
C ASN A 666 -3.23 16.46 11.34
N THR A 667 -3.57 15.21 11.53
CA THR A 667 -4.48 14.46 10.66
C THR A 667 -5.51 13.78 11.54
N ALA A 668 -6.78 13.92 11.21
CA ALA A 668 -7.87 13.23 11.90
C ALA A 668 -8.81 12.59 10.90
N ARG A 669 -9.25 11.36 11.17
CA ARG A 669 -10.20 10.63 10.35
C ARG A 669 -11.25 9.98 11.22
N LEU A 670 -12.50 10.17 10.84
CA LEU A 670 -13.67 9.55 11.44
C LEU A 670 -14.39 8.74 10.38
N HIS A 671 -14.68 7.49 10.67
CA HIS A 671 -15.58 6.67 9.89
C HIS A 671 -16.56 6.00 10.83
N VAL A 672 -17.86 6.19 10.59
CA VAL A 672 -18.93 5.59 11.39
C VAL A 672 -19.94 4.94 10.47
N ARG A 673 -20.25 3.68 10.71
CA ARG A 673 -21.31 2.96 10.01
C ARG A 673 -22.48 2.72 10.97
N TYR A 674 -23.68 3.03 10.53
CA TYR A 674 -24.92 2.74 11.23
C TYR A 674 -25.82 1.82 10.42
N GLN A 675 -26.12 0.65 10.96
CA GLN A 675 -27.04 -0.31 10.38
C GLN A 675 -28.48 0.10 10.68
N VAL A 676 -29.14 0.75 9.73
CA VAL A 676 -30.52 1.28 9.89
C VAL A 676 -31.54 0.13 10.02
N THR A 677 -31.44 -0.84 9.10
CA THR A 677 -32.19 -2.10 9.13
C THR A 677 -31.24 -3.26 8.85
N SER A 678 -31.70 -4.51 8.84
CA SER A 678 -30.87 -5.64 8.44
C SER A 678 -30.31 -5.52 7.00
N ARG A 679 -30.93 -4.69 6.13
CA ARG A 679 -30.54 -4.53 4.73
C ARG A 679 -30.01 -3.16 4.37
N LEU A 680 -30.25 -2.12 5.18
CA LEU A 680 -29.88 -0.74 4.88
C LEU A 680 -28.87 -0.22 5.91
N TRP A 681 -27.78 0.36 5.44
CA TRP A 681 -26.79 1.05 6.26
C TRP A 681 -26.43 2.42 5.69
N ILE A 682 -25.90 3.29 6.55
CA ILE A 682 -25.36 4.61 6.20
C ILE A 682 -24.02 4.75 6.92
N ALA A 683 -23.03 5.32 6.22
CA ALA A 683 -21.69 5.55 6.76
C ALA A 683 -21.18 6.96 6.42
N PRO A 684 -21.32 7.94 7.34
CA PRO A 684 -20.59 9.19 7.23
C PRO A 684 -19.11 9.00 7.56
N SER A 685 -18.26 9.74 6.84
CA SER A 685 -16.83 9.87 7.12
C SER A 685 -16.38 11.32 7.07
N VAL A 686 -15.32 11.63 7.82
CA VAL A 686 -14.72 12.96 7.87
C VAL A 686 -13.21 12.81 7.85
N GLU A 687 -12.56 13.56 6.97
CA GLU A 687 -11.10 13.70 6.95
C GLU A 687 -10.70 15.15 7.16
N TYR A 688 -9.75 15.35 8.06
CA TYR A 688 -9.14 16.65 8.38
C TYR A 688 -7.61 16.54 8.29
N GLY A 689 -6.98 17.50 7.61
CA GLY A 689 -5.53 17.67 7.55
C GLY A 689 -5.15 19.13 7.82
N SER A 690 -4.12 19.38 8.63
CA SER A 690 -3.68 20.75 8.96
C SER A 690 -2.93 21.46 7.84
N GLY A 691 -2.66 20.78 6.73
CA GLY A 691 -1.96 21.28 5.55
C GLY A 691 -0.46 20.99 5.57
N LEU A 692 0.06 20.69 4.38
CA LEU A 692 1.48 20.44 4.11
C LEU A 692 2.30 21.74 4.08
N PRO A 693 3.60 21.71 4.37
CA PRO A 693 4.48 22.85 4.15
C PRO A 693 4.74 23.03 2.65
N PHE A 694 5.02 24.25 2.23
CA PHE A 694 5.48 24.54 0.88
C PHE A 694 6.54 25.64 0.86
N ARG A 695 7.28 25.73 -0.23
CA ARG A 695 8.24 26.79 -0.48
C ARG A 695 8.05 27.34 -1.89
N PHE A 696 7.22 28.36 -2.00
CA PHE A 696 7.00 29.06 -3.26
C PHE A 696 8.02 30.19 -3.44
N ALA A 697 8.83 30.12 -4.50
CA ALA A 697 9.87 31.11 -4.78
C ALA A 697 9.31 32.41 -5.38
N GLY A 698 8.07 32.37 -5.91
CA GLY A 698 7.41 33.50 -6.56
C GLY A 698 6.77 34.50 -5.59
N THR A 699 6.28 35.58 -6.16
CA THR A 699 5.50 36.60 -5.43
C THR A 699 4.04 36.17 -5.27
N PRO A 700 3.28 36.72 -4.30
CA PRO A 700 1.84 36.49 -4.19
C PRO A 700 1.06 36.82 -5.45
N ARG A 701 1.54 37.80 -6.25
CA ARG A 701 0.94 38.16 -7.52
C ARG A 701 1.17 37.08 -8.59
N GLN A 702 2.33 36.48 -8.61
CA GLN A 702 2.63 35.35 -9.52
C GLN A 702 1.74 34.15 -9.15
N ALA A 703 1.67 33.76 -7.88
CA ALA A 703 0.77 32.69 -7.45
C ALA A 703 -0.69 32.94 -7.85
N LEU A 704 -1.15 34.21 -7.75
CA LEU A 704 -2.50 34.57 -8.16
C LEU A 704 -2.71 34.45 -9.67
N VAL A 705 -1.70 34.82 -10.45
CA VAL A 705 -1.76 34.75 -11.92
C VAL A 705 -1.69 33.30 -12.39
N GLU A 706 -0.85 32.47 -11.77
CA GLU A 706 -0.63 31.08 -12.15
C GLU A 706 -1.76 30.14 -11.73
N TYR A 707 -2.22 30.28 -10.49
CA TYR A 707 -3.13 29.30 -9.87
C TYR A 707 -4.55 29.84 -9.58
N GLY A 708 -4.76 31.12 -9.77
CA GLY A 708 -6.05 31.77 -9.56
C GLY A 708 -6.39 32.02 -8.09
N GLN A 709 -7.41 32.86 -7.84
CA GLN A 709 -7.81 33.29 -6.50
C GLN A 709 -8.27 32.13 -5.63
N ALA A 710 -8.96 31.15 -6.21
CA ALA A 710 -9.54 30.02 -5.47
C ALA A 710 -8.45 29.19 -4.79
N VAL A 711 -7.32 28.95 -5.44
CA VAL A 711 -6.15 28.23 -4.89
C VAL A 711 -5.42 29.11 -3.88
N VAL A 712 -5.16 30.38 -4.22
CA VAL A 712 -4.45 31.33 -3.33
C VAL A 712 -5.20 31.54 -2.02
N ASP A 713 -6.53 31.52 -2.03
CA ASP A 713 -7.34 31.56 -0.82
C ASP A 713 -7.15 30.33 0.09
N ARG A 714 -6.57 29.24 -0.43
CA ARG A 714 -6.34 27.99 0.28
C ARG A 714 -4.90 27.79 0.75
N ILE A 715 -4.01 28.75 0.52
CA ILE A 715 -2.62 28.73 0.99
C ILE A 715 -2.36 29.87 1.97
N ASP A 716 -1.32 29.73 2.80
CA ASP A 716 -0.82 30.75 3.73
C ASP A 716 0.65 31.02 3.40
N LEU A 717 0.88 31.96 2.47
CA LEU A 717 2.22 32.36 2.03
C LEU A 717 3.10 32.86 3.20
N GLY A 718 2.48 33.44 4.23
CA GLY A 718 3.22 33.94 5.40
C GLY A 718 3.76 32.82 6.29
N LYS A 719 3.07 31.69 6.37
CA LYS A 719 3.48 30.50 7.13
C LYS A 719 4.19 29.46 6.27
N GLY A 720 4.14 29.58 4.94
CA GLY A 720 4.63 28.56 4.03
C GLY A 720 3.88 27.23 4.19
N ARG A 721 2.55 27.27 4.36
CA ARG A 721 1.70 26.09 4.52
C ARG A 721 0.39 26.22 3.79
N VAL A 722 -0.05 25.10 3.25
CA VAL A 722 -1.43 24.95 2.78
C VAL A 722 -2.39 25.12 3.96
N LYS A 723 -3.51 25.80 3.77
CA LYS A 723 -4.55 25.92 4.80
C LYS A 723 -5.23 24.58 5.05
N PRO A 724 -5.74 24.34 6.27
CA PRO A 724 -6.34 23.06 6.62
C PRO A 724 -7.37 22.58 5.61
N MET A 725 -7.28 21.30 5.24
CA MET A 725 -8.27 20.58 4.43
C MET A 725 -9.38 20.00 5.32
N LEU A 726 -10.55 19.80 4.74
CA LEU A 726 -11.68 19.11 5.35
C LEU A 726 -12.54 18.48 4.25
N SER A 727 -12.68 17.17 4.26
CA SER A 727 -13.68 16.44 3.49
C SER A 727 -14.71 15.82 4.42
N VAL A 728 -15.96 15.89 4.01
CA VAL A 728 -17.07 15.18 4.63
C VAL A 728 -17.72 14.32 3.56
N ASP A 729 -17.76 13.01 3.79
CA ASP A 729 -18.26 12.05 2.81
C ASP A 729 -19.41 11.26 3.44
N VAL A 730 -20.30 10.73 2.61
CA VAL A 730 -21.41 9.90 3.06
C VAL A 730 -21.63 8.76 2.08
N SER A 731 -21.58 7.55 2.60
CA SER A 731 -21.93 6.33 1.86
C SER A 731 -23.25 5.77 2.40
N ALA A 732 -24.05 5.17 1.54
CA ALA A 732 -25.25 4.43 1.92
C ALA A 732 -25.38 3.18 1.05
N GLY A 733 -25.69 2.05 1.66
CA GLY A 733 -25.83 0.80 0.93
C GLY A 733 -27.07 0.02 1.34
N VAL A 734 -27.64 -0.69 0.36
CA VAL A 734 -28.82 -1.53 0.56
C VAL A 734 -28.61 -2.90 -0.08
N THR A 735 -28.92 -3.96 0.68
CA THR A 735 -28.99 -5.33 0.17
C THR A 735 -30.35 -5.52 -0.48
N LEU A 736 -30.36 -5.59 -1.81
CA LEU A 736 -31.57 -5.74 -2.63
C LEU A 736 -32.10 -7.19 -2.58
N HIS A 737 -31.17 -8.14 -2.65
CA HIS A 737 -31.49 -9.57 -2.60
C HIS A 737 -30.41 -10.31 -1.84
N GLU A 738 -30.83 -11.26 -0.99
CA GLU A 738 -29.93 -12.16 -0.27
C GLU A 738 -30.60 -13.51 -0.11
N LYS A 739 -29.96 -14.53 -0.65
CA LYS A 739 -30.40 -15.91 -0.54
C LYS A 739 -29.21 -16.85 -0.59
N GLU A 740 -28.99 -17.60 0.48
CA GLU A 740 -27.83 -18.50 0.62
C GLU A 740 -26.51 -17.71 0.40
N LYS A 741 -25.74 -18.08 -0.62
CA LYS A 741 -24.47 -17.39 -1.00
C LYS A 741 -24.66 -16.24 -2.00
N ARG A 742 -25.90 -16.05 -2.53
CA ARG A 742 -26.18 -15.02 -3.52
C ARG A 742 -26.60 -13.72 -2.85
N CYS A 743 -25.87 -12.66 -3.13
CA CYS A 743 -26.19 -11.36 -2.61
C CYS A 743 -26.12 -10.31 -3.73
N LEU A 744 -27.09 -9.40 -3.76
CA LEU A 744 -27.11 -8.24 -4.66
C LEU A 744 -27.16 -6.99 -3.80
N ARG A 745 -26.15 -6.13 -3.88
CA ARG A 745 -26.03 -4.89 -3.12
C ARG A 745 -25.99 -3.69 -4.04
N LEU A 746 -26.59 -2.59 -3.60
CA LEU A 746 -26.50 -1.28 -4.23
C LEU A 746 -25.92 -0.31 -3.21
N GLN A 747 -24.92 0.44 -3.59
CA GLN A 747 -24.27 1.47 -2.77
C GLN A 747 -24.24 2.79 -3.54
N GLY A 748 -24.48 3.89 -2.84
CA GLY A 748 -24.32 5.24 -3.35
C GLY A 748 -23.39 6.03 -2.43
N ASP A 749 -22.47 6.79 -3.00
CA ASP A 749 -21.47 7.57 -2.30
C ASP A 749 -21.52 9.02 -2.73
N VAL A 750 -21.36 9.92 -1.77
CA VAL A 750 -21.15 11.36 -1.98
C VAL A 750 -19.86 11.74 -1.29
N GLU A 751 -18.84 12.08 -2.07
CA GLU A 751 -17.57 12.56 -1.57
C GLU A 751 -17.54 14.09 -1.56
N ASN A 752 -16.77 14.66 -0.62
CA ASN A 752 -16.64 16.09 -0.42
C ASN A 752 -18.02 16.79 -0.40
N LEU A 753 -18.95 16.28 0.42
CA LEU A 753 -20.33 16.79 0.54
C LEU A 753 -20.38 18.31 0.78
N ASN A 754 -19.42 18.84 1.53
CA ASN A 754 -19.25 20.26 1.81
C ASN A 754 -18.75 21.07 0.60
N ASN A 755 -18.38 20.41 -0.51
CA ASN A 755 -17.87 21.00 -1.75
C ASN A 755 -16.76 22.03 -1.50
N ARG A 756 -15.86 21.71 -0.59
CA ARG A 756 -14.72 22.57 -0.25
C ARG A 756 -13.59 22.32 -1.22
N LEU A 757 -13.01 23.38 -1.77
CA LEU A 757 -11.73 23.27 -2.48
C LEU A 757 -10.66 22.91 -1.44
N ASN A 758 -10.09 21.73 -1.55
CA ASN A 758 -8.98 21.25 -0.74
C ASN A 758 -7.71 21.25 -1.60
N VAL A 759 -6.77 22.12 -1.30
CA VAL A 759 -5.42 22.05 -1.87
C VAL A 759 -4.67 21.02 -1.03
N ILE A 760 -4.12 20.01 -1.67
CA ILE A 760 -3.32 18.94 -1.05
C ILE A 760 -1.88 19.44 -0.96
N ASP A 761 -1.31 19.78 -2.10
CA ASP A 761 0.04 20.27 -2.27
C ASP A 761 0.11 21.59 -3.00
N PHE A 762 1.13 22.39 -2.72
CA PHE A 762 1.36 23.65 -3.41
C PHE A 762 2.84 24.03 -3.38
N GLY A 763 3.50 24.08 -4.54
CA GLY A 763 4.86 24.59 -4.69
C GLY A 763 5.83 23.99 -3.66
N GLY A 764 5.77 22.69 -3.42
CA GLY A 764 6.71 21.97 -2.55
C GLY A 764 8.12 22.12 -3.07
N LEU A 765 9.12 21.86 -2.20
CA LEU A 765 10.53 21.92 -2.62
C LEU A 765 10.79 20.94 -3.77
N PHE A 766 10.09 19.82 -3.77
CA PHE A 766 10.25 18.70 -4.69
C PHE A 766 8.91 18.07 -5.11
N SER A 767 7.79 18.57 -4.61
CA SER A 767 6.44 18.14 -4.96
C SER A 767 5.71 19.18 -5.78
N GLY A 768 4.88 18.73 -6.71
CA GLY A 768 4.07 19.58 -7.57
C GLY A 768 2.88 20.22 -6.87
N ASN A 769 1.95 20.77 -7.64
CA ASN A 769 0.68 21.28 -7.12
C ASN A 769 -0.42 20.23 -7.28
N ALA A 770 -1.26 20.07 -6.28
CA ALA A 770 -2.34 19.09 -6.31
C ALA A 770 -3.59 19.60 -5.58
N ILE A 771 -4.74 19.42 -6.21
CA ILE A 771 -6.05 19.79 -5.68
C ILE A 771 -6.90 18.54 -5.55
N GLY A 772 -7.55 18.39 -4.41
CA GLY A 772 -8.52 17.31 -4.19
C GLY A 772 -9.79 17.50 -5.05
N PRO A 773 -10.51 16.41 -5.34
CA PRO A 773 -11.71 16.47 -6.17
C PRO A 773 -12.80 17.34 -5.53
N PRO A 774 -13.61 18.04 -6.35
CA PRO A 774 -14.82 18.70 -5.87
C PRO A 774 -15.86 17.65 -5.46
N ARG A 775 -17.06 18.08 -4.99
CA ARG A 775 -18.13 17.17 -4.65
C ARG A 775 -18.43 16.20 -5.79
N SER A 776 -18.38 14.91 -5.46
CA SER A 776 -18.55 13.81 -6.41
C SER A 776 -19.63 12.84 -5.96
N TYR A 777 -20.24 12.16 -6.91
CA TYR A 777 -21.30 11.19 -6.69
C TYR A 777 -20.97 9.91 -7.41
N PHE A 778 -21.13 8.77 -6.71
CA PHE A 778 -20.88 7.45 -7.30
C PHE A 778 -22.02 6.50 -6.95
N LEU A 779 -22.25 5.54 -7.82
CA LEU A 779 -23.19 4.45 -7.61
C LEU A 779 -22.50 3.13 -7.96
N ARG A 780 -22.62 2.13 -7.09
CA ARG A 780 -22.04 0.80 -7.27
C ARG A 780 -23.09 -0.28 -7.08
N LEU A 781 -23.16 -1.21 -8.02
CA LEU A 781 -23.96 -2.45 -7.96
C LEU A 781 -23.01 -3.63 -7.89
N ALA A 782 -23.11 -4.44 -6.85
CA ALA A 782 -22.27 -5.63 -6.66
C ALA A 782 -23.13 -6.87 -6.45
N ALA A 783 -22.72 -7.98 -7.06
CA ALA A 783 -23.41 -9.27 -6.96
C ALA A 783 -22.39 -10.38 -6.65
N THR A 784 -22.68 -11.19 -5.62
CA THR A 784 -21.96 -12.44 -5.31
C THR A 784 -22.82 -13.65 -5.68
N PHE A 785 -22.19 -14.77 -6.12
CA PHE A 785 -22.89 -15.99 -6.54
C PHE A 785 -22.13 -17.28 -6.21
#